data_a3d785a6208ef38bdc933527080432b0
#
_entry.id   a3d785a6208ef38bdc933527080432b0
#
_cell.length_a   1.000
_cell.length_b   1.000
_cell.length_c   1.000
_cell.angle_alpha   90.00
_cell.angle_beta   90.00
_cell.angle_gamma   90.00
#
_symmetry.space_group_name_H-M   'P 1'
#
loop_
_entity.id
_entity.type
_entity.pdbx_description
1 polymer ?
#
loop_
_entity_poly.entity_id
_entity_poly.type
_entity_poly.pdbx_seq_one_letter_code
_entity_poly.pdbx_strand_id
1 'polypeptide(L)'
;MIKKFLTKKSKIRIYIIYFEDALLYNYLLKNVNTKYYNKRLEGVYMKLNENINNIQNQDILQGLSKEEVDKRIKEGNYNKVVDGVSKTTKDIVIDNVFTFFNLLNLVLAILIILVKSYENALFMGIVISNTVIGIIQEIRAKKTIDKLSLVSASKAKVIRESKEVEVNTEDIVLDDIIKFSSGDEISVDSIVLQGNVEVNESLLTGEVDEILKVEGDTLLSGSFIVSGTCYAKADKVGENSYASRITKEVKKRKKVNSEIMKSLDKIIKYIAIVIVPIGLILFLKQMYLLDYGLKKSIVSTVAAVIGMIPEGLYLLTSISLAVSVIRLGKRKILVQELHCIETLARVDMICLDKTGTITEGKMDVREVIVLDEKYNNENINKIVGAITHTLDDENSTFNSLRRYFKENPNWEYKNKVPFSSERKWSGVSFKEEGSFIIGAPEFVLNEEYISIKDKVEKYSSKGYRVLLLSKYNKDLTNDKLDKDIEKIALIIIEDKIRDNVEKTFEFFENQGVEIKVISGDNPVTVSEISKTAGIKNADKYIDASTLNTKEDINRAVDKYTVFGRVKPEQKREIIKSLKDKGHTVAMTGDGVNDVLALKDSDCSIAMASGSDAARRTAQLVLTDSNFKSMPNVVKEGRRVINNIEKSASLFLVKTIYSFLLSILFLIIMKPYPFVPIQLTLISALTIGIPSFFFALESNNNKIKKGFLRNIIKRSLSGALTIVINILCVAFISYKINIPHSQVSSISAILTGFTGLVILYRVSIPFNNQRKILFTFMTILFFSIVILFGDRFMIYKLNFVQTIILAVFMIITPITIKIISSIVDKIKILNREHENQI
;
A
#
# COMPACT_ATOMS: atom_id res chain seq x y z
N MET A 1 -11.27 -23.86 47.16
CA MET A 1 -9.93 -24.43 47.29
C MET A 1 -9.91 -25.97 47.20
N ILE A 2 -10.90 -26.69 47.78
CA ILE A 2 -10.95 -28.17 47.81
C ILE A 2 -11.22 -28.79 46.42
N LYS A 3 -11.99 -28.18 45.52
CA LYS A 3 -12.25 -28.67 44.15
C LYS A 3 -11.01 -28.59 43.20
N LYS A 4 -10.09 -27.63 43.46
CA LYS A 4 -8.82 -27.51 42.71
C LYS A 4 -7.76 -28.56 43.15
N PHE A 5 -7.90 -29.10 44.36
CA PHE A 5 -6.98 -30.12 44.89
C PHE A 5 -7.36 -31.54 44.43
N LEU A 6 -8.65 -31.81 44.23
CA LEU A 6 -9.13 -33.11 43.75
C LEU A 6 -8.83 -33.35 42.26
N THR A 7 -8.85 -32.31 41.40
CA THR A 7 -8.48 -32.45 39.99
C THR A 7 -6.98 -32.65 39.76
N LYS A 8 -6.14 -32.09 40.65
CA LYS A 8 -4.68 -32.29 40.58
C LYS A 8 -4.26 -33.72 41.09
N LYS A 9 -4.98 -34.26 42.05
CA LYS A 9 -4.74 -35.63 42.55
C LYS A 9 -5.21 -36.73 41.60
N SER A 10 -6.27 -36.48 40.82
CA SER A 10 -6.72 -37.43 39.79
C SER A 10 -5.75 -37.50 38.61
N LYS A 11 -5.20 -36.33 38.15
CA LYS A 11 -4.17 -36.33 37.09
C LYS A 11 -2.86 -37.00 37.52
N ILE A 12 -2.43 -36.81 38.77
CA ILE A 12 -1.23 -37.49 39.31
C ILE A 12 -1.47 -39.00 39.46
N ARG A 13 -2.69 -39.43 39.83
CA ARG A 13 -3.02 -40.87 39.94
C ARG A 13 -3.05 -41.55 38.55
N ILE A 14 -3.54 -40.86 37.52
CA ILE A 14 -3.51 -41.37 36.14
C ILE A 14 -2.05 -41.45 35.65
N TYR A 15 -1.19 -40.47 35.90
CA TYR A 15 0.23 -40.52 35.53
C TYR A 15 1.00 -41.64 36.29
N ILE A 16 0.70 -41.91 37.54
CA ILE A 16 1.35 -43.01 38.30
C ILE A 16 0.90 -44.36 37.76
N ILE A 17 -0.37 -44.54 37.41
CA ILE A 17 -0.88 -45.78 36.81
C ILE A 17 -0.22 -46.04 35.44
N TYR A 18 -0.09 -44.98 34.61
CA TYR A 18 0.61 -45.10 33.33
C TYR A 18 2.12 -45.40 33.46
N PHE A 19 2.76 -44.90 34.51
CA PHE A 19 4.19 -45.14 34.73
C PHE A 19 4.44 -46.56 35.28
N GLU A 20 3.56 -47.09 36.12
CA GLU A 20 3.62 -48.47 36.63
C GLU A 20 3.28 -49.47 35.50
N ASP A 21 2.31 -49.19 34.63
CA ASP A 21 1.97 -50.04 33.50
C ASP A 21 3.08 -50.03 32.42
N ALA A 22 3.75 -48.92 32.17
CA ALA A 22 4.90 -48.80 31.25
C ALA A 22 6.14 -49.55 31.79
N LEU A 23 6.35 -49.54 33.08
CA LEU A 23 7.42 -50.35 33.75
C LEU A 23 7.11 -51.85 33.76
N LEU A 24 5.86 -52.24 33.98
CA LEU A 24 5.39 -53.61 33.89
C LEU A 24 5.47 -54.14 32.45
N TYR A 25 5.12 -53.29 31.45
CA TYR A 25 5.23 -53.62 30.02
C TYR A 25 6.68 -53.82 29.59
N ASN A 26 7.62 -52.97 30.01
CA ASN A 26 9.05 -53.14 29.75
C ASN A 26 9.65 -54.33 30.46
N TYR A 27 9.15 -54.72 31.67
CA TYR A 27 9.56 -55.90 32.41
C TYR A 27 9.04 -57.17 31.74
N LEU A 28 7.80 -57.20 31.26
CA LEU A 28 7.18 -58.33 30.53
C LEU A 28 7.79 -58.55 29.14
N LEU A 29 8.16 -57.45 28.42
CA LEU A 29 8.85 -57.54 27.12
C LEU A 29 10.25 -58.16 27.21
N LYS A 30 10.91 -58.04 28.37
CA LYS A 30 12.23 -58.62 28.58
C LYS A 30 12.21 -60.10 28.89
N ASN A 31 11.09 -60.72 29.39
CA ASN A 31 11.06 -62.04 29.99
C ASN A 31 10.11 -63.03 29.33
N VAL A 32 9.34 -62.69 28.29
CA VAL A 32 8.38 -63.66 27.69
C VAL A 32 8.47 -63.68 26.19
N ASN A 33 9.03 -64.76 25.64
CA ASN A 33 9.17 -64.95 24.18
C ASN A 33 7.93 -65.71 23.68
N THR A 34 6.82 -65.03 23.33
CA THR A 34 5.67 -65.63 22.66
C THR A 34 4.99 -64.70 21.62
N LYS A 35 5.16 -65.10 20.38
CA LYS A 35 4.60 -64.47 19.16
C LYS A 35 3.04 -64.37 19.09
N TYR A 36 2.35 -65.03 20.00
CA TYR A 36 0.87 -65.18 19.99
C TYR A 36 0.14 -64.14 20.89
N TYR A 37 0.81 -63.64 21.92
CA TYR A 37 0.21 -62.70 22.86
C TYR A 37 0.32 -61.22 22.33
N ASN A 38 1.36 -60.89 21.55
CA ASN A 38 1.56 -59.58 21.03
C ASN A 38 0.45 -59.13 20.07
N LYS A 39 -0.06 -60.00 19.19
CA LYS A 39 -1.10 -59.65 18.22
C LYS A 39 -2.47 -59.34 18.86
N ARG A 40 -2.74 -59.90 20.03
CA ARG A 40 -4.00 -59.66 20.77
C ARG A 40 -3.91 -58.38 21.65
N LEU A 41 -2.74 -58.09 22.17
CA LEU A 41 -2.46 -56.87 22.92
C LEU A 41 -2.35 -55.64 22.02
N GLU A 42 -1.73 -55.76 20.85
CA GLU A 42 -1.71 -54.68 19.83
C GLU A 42 -3.14 -54.32 19.35
N GLY A 43 -3.99 -55.33 19.11
CA GLY A 43 -5.39 -55.13 18.74
C GLY A 43 -6.25 -54.46 19.83
N VAL A 44 -5.96 -54.75 21.11
CA VAL A 44 -6.63 -54.12 22.25
C VAL A 44 -6.06 -52.70 22.47
N TYR A 45 -4.76 -52.50 22.26
CA TYR A 45 -4.12 -51.20 22.40
C TYR A 45 -4.52 -50.24 21.27
N MET A 46 -4.63 -50.72 20.02
CA MET A 46 -5.19 -49.96 18.92
C MET A 46 -6.66 -49.60 19.16
N LYS A 47 -7.51 -50.53 19.59
CA LYS A 47 -8.92 -50.24 19.90
C LYS A 47 -9.10 -49.33 21.11
N LEU A 48 -8.23 -49.38 22.11
CA LEU A 48 -8.23 -48.45 23.24
C LEU A 48 -7.79 -47.05 22.81
N ASN A 49 -6.73 -46.94 21.98
CA ASN A 49 -6.28 -45.68 21.44
C ASN A 49 -7.30 -45.10 20.44
N GLU A 50 -7.96 -45.88 19.57
CA GLU A 50 -9.04 -45.42 18.74
C GLU A 50 -10.24 -44.89 19.56
N ASN A 51 -10.62 -45.57 20.63
CA ASN A 51 -11.70 -45.15 21.52
C ASN A 51 -11.31 -43.90 22.35
N ILE A 52 -10.06 -43.82 22.81
CA ILE A 52 -9.56 -42.64 23.53
C ILE A 52 -9.45 -41.47 22.58
N ASN A 53 -8.95 -41.64 21.35
CA ASN A 53 -8.87 -40.62 20.33
C ASN A 53 -10.28 -40.15 19.86
N ASN A 54 -11.23 -41.06 19.74
CA ASN A 54 -12.62 -40.72 19.39
C ASN A 54 -13.34 -39.96 20.52
N ILE A 55 -13.07 -40.29 21.79
CA ILE A 55 -13.64 -39.59 22.96
C ILE A 55 -12.96 -38.24 23.15
N GLN A 56 -11.65 -38.11 22.93
CA GLN A 56 -10.95 -36.84 22.96
C GLN A 56 -11.31 -35.93 21.77
N ASN A 57 -11.52 -36.47 20.56
CA ASN A 57 -11.89 -35.72 19.39
C ASN A 57 -13.31 -35.15 19.45
N GLN A 58 -14.26 -35.77 20.14
CA GLN A 58 -15.61 -35.22 20.32
C GLN A 58 -15.65 -34.04 21.29
N ASP A 59 -14.83 -34.03 22.33
CA ASP A 59 -14.75 -32.92 23.30
C ASP A 59 -13.90 -31.73 22.78
N ILE A 60 -12.90 -31.96 21.91
CA ILE A 60 -11.97 -30.95 21.42
C ILE A 60 -12.68 -29.93 20.49
N LEU A 61 -13.68 -30.38 19.72
CA LEU A 61 -14.40 -29.51 18.75
C LEU A 61 -15.69 -28.89 19.32
N GLN A 62 -15.92 -28.95 20.63
CA GLN A 62 -17.08 -28.31 21.25
C GLN A 62 -17.01 -26.78 21.19
N GLY A 63 -15.81 -26.21 21.29
CA GLY A 63 -15.57 -24.77 21.28
C GLY A 63 -16.13 -24.05 22.52
N LEU A 64 -16.06 -22.73 22.52
CA LEU A 64 -16.51 -21.90 23.64
C LEU A 64 -18.02 -21.64 23.57
N SER A 65 -18.68 -21.61 24.74
CA SER A 65 -20.05 -21.09 24.86
C SER A 65 -20.09 -19.57 24.75
N LYS A 66 -21.26 -19.01 24.44
CA LYS A 66 -21.46 -17.56 24.37
C LYS A 66 -21.10 -16.84 25.68
N GLU A 67 -21.42 -17.44 26.82
CA GLU A 67 -21.12 -16.86 28.15
C GLU A 67 -19.59 -16.79 28.39
N GLU A 68 -18.87 -17.83 27.98
CA GLU A 68 -17.40 -17.87 28.08
C GLU A 68 -16.73 -16.84 27.14
N VAL A 69 -17.24 -16.63 25.94
CA VAL A 69 -16.78 -15.60 25.01
C VAL A 69 -16.99 -14.22 25.62
N ASP A 70 -18.20 -13.93 26.12
CA ASP A 70 -18.52 -12.63 26.76
C ASP A 70 -17.65 -12.37 27.98
N LYS A 71 -17.33 -13.40 28.75
CA LYS A 71 -16.41 -13.31 29.89
C LYS A 71 -15.01 -12.93 29.46
N ARG A 72 -14.46 -13.57 28.41
CA ARG A 72 -13.11 -13.27 27.89
C ARG A 72 -13.03 -11.86 27.33
N ILE A 73 -14.07 -11.39 26.65
CA ILE A 73 -14.16 -10.01 26.16
C ILE A 73 -14.11 -9.01 27.34
N LYS A 74 -14.87 -9.24 28.40
CA LYS A 74 -14.86 -8.39 29.62
C LYS A 74 -13.52 -8.41 30.34
N GLU A 75 -12.80 -9.51 30.32
CA GLU A 75 -11.46 -9.64 30.88
C GLU A 75 -10.36 -9.02 29.98
N GLY A 76 -10.71 -8.56 28.78
CA GLY A 76 -9.75 -8.00 27.81
C GLY A 76 -8.94 -9.07 27.05
N ASN A 77 -9.31 -10.35 27.14
CA ASN A 77 -8.68 -11.51 26.53
C ASN A 77 -9.24 -11.75 25.12
N TYR A 78 -9.21 -10.74 24.25
CA TYR A 78 -9.63 -10.83 22.86
C TYR A 78 -8.60 -10.19 21.93
N ASN A 79 -8.68 -10.50 20.65
CA ASN A 79 -7.70 -10.05 19.65
C ASN A 79 -7.93 -8.59 19.24
N LYS A 80 -7.89 -7.70 20.23
CA LYS A 80 -7.96 -6.28 19.97
C LYS A 80 -6.79 -5.87 19.09
N VAL A 81 -7.08 -5.43 17.87
CA VAL A 81 -6.06 -4.83 17.02
C VAL A 81 -5.50 -3.62 17.77
N VAL A 82 -4.22 -3.69 18.12
CA VAL A 82 -3.50 -2.50 18.57
C VAL A 82 -3.53 -1.54 17.39
N ASP A 83 -4.24 -0.42 17.54
CA ASP A 83 -4.39 0.63 16.52
C ASP A 83 -3.07 0.82 15.74
N GLY A 84 -2.96 0.14 14.60
CA GLY A 84 -1.64 -0.15 13.99
C GLY A 84 -1.26 0.75 12.85
N VAL A 85 -2.17 1.30 12.08
CA VAL A 85 -1.82 1.97 10.83
C VAL A 85 -2.47 3.35 10.70
N SER A 86 -3.62 3.61 11.26
CA SER A 86 -4.27 4.92 11.19
C SER A 86 -4.02 5.75 12.44
N LYS A 87 -3.61 7.02 12.26
CA LYS A 87 -3.49 8.01 13.34
C LYS A 87 -4.82 8.13 14.09
N THR A 88 -4.78 8.26 15.41
CA THR A 88 -6.01 8.55 16.18
C THR A 88 -6.49 9.98 15.85
N THR A 89 -7.77 10.27 16.10
CA THR A 89 -8.29 11.64 15.94
C THR A 89 -7.51 12.64 16.79
N LYS A 90 -7.05 12.21 17.97
CA LYS A 90 -6.22 13.02 18.86
C LYS A 90 -4.84 13.30 18.25
N ASP A 91 -4.20 12.30 17.65
CA ASP A 91 -2.91 12.48 16.98
C ASP A 91 -3.04 13.43 15.80
N ILE A 92 -4.11 13.31 14.99
CA ILE A 92 -4.39 14.24 13.89
C ILE A 92 -4.47 15.68 14.39
N VAL A 93 -5.17 15.93 15.48
CA VAL A 93 -5.29 17.28 16.04
C VAL A 93 -3.93 17.77 16.54
N ILE A 94 -3.20 16.95 17.31
CA ILE A 94 -1.88 17.31 17.85
C ILE A 94 -0.89 17.60 16.72
N ASP A 95 -0.79 16.73 15.72
CA ASP A 95 0.15 16.87 14.60
C ASP A 95 -0.12 18.12 13.75
N ASN A 96 -1.39 18.51 13.60
CA ASN A 96 -1.74 19.72 12.84
C ASN A 96 -1.61 21.01 13.67
N VAL A 97 -1.80 20.97 14.97
CA VAL A 97 -1.70 22.16 15.86
C VAL A 97 -0.25 22.44 16.24
N PHE A 98 0.49 21.44 16.72
CA PHE A 98 1.84 21.60 17.27
C PHE A 98 2.94 21.44 16.22
N THR A 99 2.82 22.15 15.09
CA THR A 99 3.90 22.24 14.12
C THR A 99 4.91 23.32 14.49
N PHE A 100 6.17 23.16 14.05
CA PHE A 100 7.19 24.20 14.25
C PHE A 100 6.74 25.58 13.76
N PHE A 101 6.11 25.64 12.58
CA PHE A 101 5.66 26.90 12.01
C PHE A 101 4.45 27.49 12.73
N ASN A 102 3.53 26.70 13.24
CA ASN A 102 2.41 27.21 14.04
C ASN A 102 2.92 27.79 15.37
N LEU A 103 3.89 27.12 16.00
CA LEU A 103 4.53 27.66 17.21
C LEU A 103 5.27 28.97 16.93
N LEU A 104 6.03 29.01 15.83
CA LEU A 104 6.72 30.24 15.41
C LEU A 104 5.73 31.38 15.14
N ASN A 105 4.65 31.12 14.38
CA ASN A 105 3.59 32.10 14.12
C ASN A 105 2.91 32.57 15.40
N LEU A 106 2.70 31.70 16.38
CA LEU A 106 2.16 32.08 17.69
C LEU A 106 3.09 33.06 18.42
N VAL A 107 4.40 32.77 18.44
CA VAL A 107 5.40 33.69 19.04
C VAL A 107 5.39 35.03 18.32
N LEU A 108 5.37 35.04 16.96
CA LEU A 108 5.30 36.28 16.18
C LEU A 108 4.01 37.07 16.45
N ALA A 109 2.86 36.38 16.60
CA ALA A 109 1.60 37.01 16.93
C ALA A 109 1.64 37.67 18.34
N ILE A 110 2.23 36.99 19.31
CA ILE A 110 2.42 37.53 20.66
C ILE A 110 3.27 38.82 20.59
N LEU A 111 4.38 38.81 19.86
CA LEU A 111 5.22 39.97 19.67
C LEU A 111 4.46 41.19 19.06
N ILE A 112 3.63 40.94 18.05
CA ILE A 112 2.78 41.97 17.41
C ILE A 112 1.73 42.52 18.37
N ILE A 113 1.12 41.67 19.19
CA ILE A 113 0.12 42.08 20.20
C ILE A 113 0.78 42.91 21.33
N LEU A 114 1.96 42.53 21.78
CA LEU A 114 2.71 43.27 22.80
C LEU A 114 3.07 44.69 22.37
N VAL A 115 3.36 44.91 21.09
CA VAL A 115 3.61 46.27 20.56
C VAL A 115 2.35 46.98 20.12
N LYS A 116 1.16 46.48 20.51
CA LYS A 116 -0.16 47.06 20.17
C LYS A 116 -0.37 47.36 18.69
N SER A 117 -0.04 46.37 17.84
CA SER A 117 -0.19 46.45 16.38
C SER A 117 -1.17 45.37 15.86
N TYR A 118 -2.38 45.36 16.44
CA TYR A 118 -3.38 44.27 16.28
C TYR A 118 -3.75 43.98 14.83
N GLU A 119 -3.79 44.97 13.94
CA GLU A 119 -4.10 44.79 12.51
C GLU A 119 -3.09 43.83 11.85
N ASN A 120 -1.82 43.90 12.26
CA ASN A 120 -0.77 43.06 11.74
C ASN A 120 -0.81 41.62 12.25
N ALA A 121 -1.71 41.29 13.20
CA ALA A 121 -1.92 39.90 13.64
C ALA A 121 -2.91 39.10 12.76
N LEU A 122 -3.47 39.68 11.70
CA LEU A 122 -4.46 39.08 10.80
C LEU A 122 -3.94 37.75 10.18
N PHE A 123 -2.61 37.62 9.98
CA PHE A 123 -2.01 36.38 9.49
C PHE A 123 -2.36 35.16 10.37
N MET A 124 -2.56 35.37 11.69
CA MET A 124 -2.94 34.27 12.59
C MET A 124 -4.30 33.70 12.24
N GLY A 125 -5.22 34.51 11.72
CA GLY A 125 -6.52 34.04 11.19
C GLY A 125 -6.34 33.05 10.02
N ILE A 126 -5.36 33.28 9.15
CA ILE A 126 -5.04 32.33 8.07
C ILE A 126 -4.44 31.05 8.63
N VAL A 127 -3.52 31.15 9.60
CA VAL A 127 -2.90 29.98 10.24
C VAL A 127 -3.95 29.11 10.91
N ILE A 128 -4.86 29.72 11.70
CA ILE A 128 -5.96 29.01 12.37
C ILE A 128 -6.89 28.36 11.34
N SER A 129 -7.29 29.11 10.30
CA SER A 129 -8.17 28.57 9.25
C SER A 129 -7.51 27.36 8.53
N ASN A 130 -6.23 27.48 8.19
CA ASN A 130 -5.48 26.40 7.56
C ASN A 130 -5.42 25.15 8.46
N THR A 131 -5.13 25.34 9.76
CA THR A 131 -5.07 24.25 10.73
C THR A 131 -6.43 23.55 10.88
N VAL A 132 -7.51 24.30 11.00
CA VAL A 132 -8.88 23.77 11.12
C VAL A 132 -9.27 23.00 9.85
N ILE A 133 -9.02 23.57 8.66
CA ILE A 133 -9.29 22.90 7.38
C ILE A 133 -8.50 21.58 7.29
N GLY A 134 -7.22 21.60 7.69
CA GLY A 134 -6.37 20.39 7.70
C GLY A 134 -6.93 19.29 8.58
N ILE A 135 -7.26 19.60 9.82
CA ILE A 135 -7.85 18.67 10.77
C ILE A 135 -9.16 18.07 10.21
N ILE A 136 -10.06 18.91 9.70
CA ILE A 136 -11.35 18.45 9.15
C ILE A 136 -11.14 17.49 7.96
N GLN A 137 -10.23 17.83 7.05
CA GLN A 137 -9.97 16.98 5.86
C GLN A 137 -9.29 15.65 6.23
N GLU A 138 -8.34 15.68 7.16
CA GLU A 138 -7.64 14.46 7.59
C GLU A 138 -8.58 13.52 8.37
N ILE A 139 -9.48 14.08 9.22
CA ILE A 139 -10.52 13.29 9.90
C ILE A 139 -11.53 12.71 8.90
N ARG A 140 -11.93 13.45 7.86
CA ARG A 140 -12.81 12.93 6.81
C ARG A 140 -12.15 11.81 6.02
N ALA A 141 -10.87 11.96 5.66
CA ALA A 141 -10.10 10.91 4.99
C ALA A 141 -10.00 9.66 5.86
N LYS A 142 -9.65 9.81 7.15
CA LYS A 142 -9.63 8.72 8.12
C LYS A 142 -10.97 7.98 8.17
N LYS A 143 -12.07 8.69 8.39
CA LYS A 143 -13.41 8.05 8.42
C LYS A 143 -13.75 7.28 7.15
N THR A 144 -13.27 7.73 5.98
CA THR A 144 -13.47 7.03 4.72
C THR A 144 -12.63 5.75 4.66
N ILE A 145 -11.38 5.81 5.10
CA ILE A 145 -10.49 4.64 5.19
C ILE A 145 -11.09 3.62 6.17
N ASP A 146 -11.45 4.06 7.38
CA ASP A 146 -12.02 3.20 8.42
C ASP A 146 -13.31 2.50 7.94
N LYS A 147 -14.19 3.21 7.21
CA LYS A 147 -15.41 2.62 6.64
C LYS A 147 -15.12 1.57 5.56
N LEU A 148 -14.10 1.78 4.75
CA LEU A 148 -13.74 0.85 3.68
C LEU A 148 -12.96 -0.36 4.22
N SER A 149 -12.13 -0.16 5.26
CA SER A 149 -11.41 -1.25 5.93
C SER A 149 -12.35 -2.23 6.62
N LEU A 150 -13.46 -1.76 7.19
CA LEU A 150 -14.50 -2.63 7.74
C LEU A 150 -15.12 -3.56 6.69
N VAL A 151 -15.27 -3.10 5.43
CA VAL A 151 -15.78 -3.94 4.33
C VAL A 151 -14.75 -4.97 3.88
N SER A 152 -13.46 -4.70 4.07
CA SER A 152 -12.34 -5.56 3.72
C SER A 152 -11.73 -6.28 4.94
N ALA A 153 -12.37 -6.21 6.11
CA ALA A 153 -11.89 -6.86 7.32
C ALA A 153 -11.79 -8.37 7.11
N SER A 154 -10.67 -8.96 7.52
CA SER A 154 -10.47 -10.40 7.49
C SER A 154 -11.39 -11.06 8.49
N LYS A 155 -11.94 -12.19 8.11
CA LYS A 155 -12.79 -13.02 8.94
C LYS A 155 -12.07 -14.31 9.27
N ALA A 156 -12.38 -14.89 10.41
CA ALA A 156 -11.89 -16.17 10.84
C ALA A 156 -13.06 -17.13 11.08
N LYS A 157 -12.87 -18.37 10.72
CA LYS A 157 -13.82 -19.46 11.02
C LYS A 157 -13.48 -20.03 12.40
N VAL A 158 -14.36 -19.87 13.36
CA VAL A 158 -14.18 -20.36 14.72
C VAL A 158 -15.24 -21.42 15.05
N ILE A 159 -14.89 -22.36 15.87
CA ILE A 159 -15.83 -23.35 16.40
C ILE A 159 -16.31 -22.84 17.77
N ARG A 160 -17.61 -22.53 17.87
CA ARG A 160 -18.29 -22.15 19.11
C ARG A 160 -19.58 -22.95 19.24
N GLU A 161 -19.86 -23.50 20.41
CA GLU A 161 -21.05 -24.35 20.65
C GLU A 161 -21.20 -25.46 19.61
N SER A 162 -20.09 -26.11 19.25
CA SER A 162 -19.99 -27.19 18.24
C SER A 162 -20.43 -26.77 16.82
N LYS A 163 -20.46 -25.46 16.53
CA LYS A 163 -20.81 -24.92 15.20
C LYS A 163 -19.66 -24.06 14.66
N GLU A 164 -19.43 -24.18 13.35
CA GLU A 164 -18.51 -23.28 12.64
C GLU A 164 -19.23 -21.92 12.47
N VAL A 165 -18.63 -20.87 13.04
CA VAL A 165 -19.14 -19.49 13.00
C VAL A 165 -18.06 -18.60 12.39
N GLU A 166 -18.45 -17.75 11.47
CA GLU A 166 -17.55 -16.74 10.89
C GLU A 166 -17.56 -15.48 11.75
N VAL A 167 -16.40 -15.10 12.30
CA VAL A 167 -16.23 -13.89 13.12
C VAL A 167 -15.17 -12.98 12.52
N ASN A 168 -15.20 -11.69 12.85
CA ASN A 168 -14.07 -10.83 12.48
C ASN A 168 -12.84 -11.25 13.28
N THR A 169 -11.65 -11.12 12.70
CA THR A 169 -10.40 -11.49 13.39
C THR A 169 -10.19 -10.71 14.70
N GLU A 170 -10.80 -9.53 14.84
CA GLU A 170 -10.78 -8.73 16.07
C GLU A 170 -11.64 -9.31 17.20
N ASP A 171 -12.64 -10.14 16.84
CA ASP A 171 -13.59 -10.77 17.77
C ASP A 171 -13.14 -12.16 18.24
N ILE A 172 -11.95 -12.61 17.84
CA ILE A 172 -11.33 -13.84 18.33
C ILE A 172 -10.95 -13.63 19.78
N VAL A 173 -11.31 -14.59 20.64
CA VAL A 173 -10.95 -14.58 22.08
C VAL A 173 -9.93 -15.67 22.40
N LEU A 174 -9.27 -15.51 23.53
CA LEU A 174 -8.36 -16.52 24.06
C LEU A 174 -9.10 -17.86 24.20
N ASP A 175 -8.47 -18.97 23.83
CA ASP A 175 -8.99 -20.34 23.80
C ASP A 175 -10.05 -20.62 22.72
N ASP A 176 -10.36 -19.69 21.79
CA ASP A 176 -11.17 -20.01 20.61
C ASP A 176 -10.50 -21.10 19.77
N ILE A 177 -11.30 -22.01 19.22
CA ILE A 177 -10.84 -23.01 18.25
C ILE A 177 -11.06 -22.42 16.86
N ILE A 178 -9.98 -22.23 16.12
CA ILE A 178 -9.96 -21.60 14.82
C ILE A 178 -9.67 -22.67 13.77
N LYS A 179 -10.44 -22.69 12.69
CA LYS A 179 -10.16 -23.47 11.49
C LYS A 179 -9.33 -22.63 10.54
N PHE A 180 -8.11 -23.07 10.26
CA PHE A 180 -7.24 -22.47 9.27
C PHE A 180 -7.19 -23.33 8.01
N SER A 181 -7.22 -22.67 6.86
CA SER A 181 -7.17 -23.28 5.52
C SER A 181 -6.15 -22.57 4.65
N SER A 182 -5.78 -23.18 3.53
CA SER A 182 -4.84 -22.56 2.57
C SER A 182 -5.27 -21.14 2.16
N GLY A 183 -4.35 -20.19 2.27
CA GLY A 183 -4.59 -18.76 1.98
C GLY A 183 -4.93 -17.91 3.20
N ASP A 184 -5.24 -18.52 4.35
CA ASP A 184 -5.57 -17.80 5.57
C ASP A 184 -4.32 -17.22 6.24
N GLU A 185 -4.46 -16.02 6.81
CA GLU A 185 -3.47 -15.46 7.72
C GLU A 185 -3.73 -15.97 9.14
N ILE A 186 -2.67 -16.37 9.82
CA ILE A 186 -2.73 -16.71 11.23
C ILE A 186 -2.86 -15.42 12.03
N SER A 187 -4.08 -15.14 12.46
CA SER A 187 -4.45 -13.85 13.09
C SER A 187 -4.02 -13.74 14.54
N VAL A 188 -3.84 -14.86 15.23
CA VAL A 188 -3.46 -14.98 16.64
C VAL A 188 -2.50 -16.15 16.83
N ASP A 189 -1.59 -16.08 17.81
CA ASP A 189 -0.73 -17.23 18.10
C ASP A 189 -1.62 -18.39 18.54
N SER A 190 -1.50 -19.53 17.88
CA SER A 190 -2.38 -20.68 18.08
C SER A 190 -1.59 -21.98 18.19
N ILE A 191 -2.17 -23.00 18.83
CA ILE A 191 -1.58 -24.33 18.94
C ILE A 191 -2.43 -25.30 18.11
N VAL A 192 -1.83 -26.03 17.19
CA VAL A 192 -2.52 -27.02 16.35
C VAL A 192 -3.11 -28.12 17.24
N LEU A 193 -4.42 -28.34 17.13
CA LEU A 193 -5.14 -29.39 17.83
C LEU A 193 -5.36 -30.63 16.97
N GLN A 194 -5.61 -30.41 15.67
CA GLN A 194 -5.90 -31.46 14.70
C GLN A 194 -5.58 -31.02 13.29
N GLY A 195 -5.04 -31.92 12.47
CA GLY A 195 -4.65 -31.65 11.09
C GLY A 195 -3.18 -31.26 10.95
N ASN A 196 -2.78 -31.00 9.72
CA ASN A 196 -1.43 -30.55 9.39
C ASN A 196 -1.49 -29.47 8.30
N VAL A 197 -0.60 -28.51 8.40
CA VAL A 197 -0.53 -27.37 7.48
C VAL A 197 0.92 -27.01 7.17
N GLU A 198 1.16 -26.56 5.95
CA GLU A 198 2.42 -25.89 5.58
C GLU A 198 2.25 -24.38 5.79
N VAL A 199 3.16 -23.79 6.55
CA VAL A 199 3.10 -22.39 6.98
C VAL A 199 4.30 -21.63 6.43
N ASN A 200 4.06 -20.46 5.87
CA ASN A 200 5.09 -19.53 5.48
C ASN A 200 5.29 -18.47 6.58
N GLU A 201 6.43 -18.51 7.25
CA GLU A 201 6.81 -17.56 8.31
C GLU A 201 7.77 -16.47 7.83
N SER A 202 8.00 -16.32 6.52
CA SER A 202 9.02 -15.43 5.94
C SER A 202 8.85 -13.95 6.28
N LEU A 203 7.63 -13.51 6.53
CA LEU A 203 7.38 -12.12 6.97
C LEU A 203 7.86 -11.84 8.38
N LEU A 204 7.99 -12.88 9.21
CA LEU A 204 8.39 -12.81 10.61
C LEU A 204 9.88 -13.10 10.78
N THR A 205 10.35 -14.18 10.19
CA THR A 205 11.71 -14.72 10.36
C THR A 205 12.68 -14.24 9.27
N GLY A 206 12.15 -13.93 8.08
CA GLY A 206 12.94 -13.67 6.88
C GLY A 206 13.35 -14.93 6.12
N GLU A 207 13.10 -16.13 6.68
CA GLU A 207 13.33 -17.42 6.04
C GLU A 207 12.13 -17.78 5.16
N VAL A 208 12.38 -18.29 3.97
CA VAL A 208 11.37 -18.43 2.91
C VAL A 208 10.81 -19.85 2.84
N ASP A 209 11.48 -20.82 3.46
CA ASP A 209 11.08 -22.22 3.42
C ASP A 209 9.74 -22.44 4.14
N GLU A 210 8.86 -23.22 3.54
CA GLU A 210 7.58 -23.60 4.09
C GLU A 210 7.82 -24.62 5.22
N ILE A 211 7.19 -24.37 6.37
CA ILE A 211 7.38 -25.21 7.58
C ILE A 211 6.13 -26.04 7.79
N LEU A 212 6.28 -27.38 7.78
CA LEU A 212 5.20 -28.27 8.12
C LEU A 212 4.91 -28.17 9.63
N LYS A 213 3.69 -27.86 9.99
CA LYS A 213 3.17 -27.82 11.37
C LYS A 213 2.18 -28.94 11.57
N VAL A 214 2.37 -29.69 12.65
CA VAL A 214 1.54 -30.85 13.05
C VAL A 214 0.92 -30.60 14.42
N GLU A 215 0.10 -31.54 14.89
CA GLU A 215 -0.56 -31.45 16.19
C GLU A 215 0.43 -31.19 17.34
N GLY A 216 0.13 -30.18 18.16
CA GLY A 216 0.97 -29.66 19.24
C GLY A 216 1.91 -28.52 18.84
N ASP A 217 2.11 -28.27 17.55
CA ASP A 217 2.97 -27.19 17.09
C ASP A 217 2.31 -25.80 17.22
N THR A 218 3.14 -24.78 17.38
CA THR A 218 2.68 -23.39 17.47
C THR A 218 2.63 -22.74 16.08
N LEU A 219 1.50 -22.13 15.78
CA LEU A 219 1.27 -21.25 14.65
C LEU A 219 1.48 -19.81 15.12
N LEU A 220 2.41 -19.08 14.50
CA LEU A 220 2.73 -17.69 14.85
C LEU A 220 1.82 -16.72 14.11
N SER A 221 1.22 -15.76 14.82
CA SER A 221 0.45 -14.68 14.22
C SER A 221 1.29 -13.85 13.25
N GLY A 222 0.69 -13.51 12.10
CA GLY A 222 1.37 -12.79 11.00
C GLY A 222 2.09 -13.72 10.01
N SER A 223 2.06 -15.06 10.19
CA SER A 223 2.40 -16.04 9.17
C SER A 223 1.17 -16.49 8.39
N PHE A 224 1.34 -17.30 7.34
CA PHE A 224 0.27 -17.67 6.42
C PHE A 224 0.25 -19.17 6.15
N ILE A 225 -0.97 -19.71 6.02
CA ILE A 225 -1.16 -21.11 5.61
C ILE A 225 -0.98 -21.18 4.08
N VAL A 226 0.00 -21.96 3.64
CA VAL A 226 0.28 -22.20 2.22
C VAL A 226 -0.55 -23.37 1.71
N SER A 227 -0.57 -24.47 2.46
CA SER A 227 -1.34 -25.67 2.12
C SER A 227 -1.87 -26.37 3.35
N GLY A 228 -2.87 -27.24 3.16
CA GLY A 228 -3.50 -28.02 4.21
C GLY A 228 -4.62 -27.30 4.94
N THR A 229 -5.17 -27.97 5.95
CA THR A 229 -6.22 -27.46 6.85
C THR A 229 -5.97 -27.99 8.25
N CYS A 230 -6.11 -27.12 9.25
CA CYS A 230 -6.02 -27.52 10.65
C CYS A 230 -7.03 -26.80 11.53
N TYR A 231 -7.31 -27.42 12.69
CA TYR A 231 -7.99 -26.78 13.81
C TYR A 231 -6.95 -26.43 14.86
N ALA A 232 -6.88 -25.17 15.27
CA ALA A 232 -5.91 -24.70 16.23
C ALA A 232 -6.58 -23.84 17.31
N LYS A 233 -6.06 -23.91 18.52
CA LYS A 233 -6.57 -23.19 19.69
C LYS A 233 -5.80 -21.89 19.87
N ALA A 234 -6.50 -20.77 20.00
CA ALA A 234 -5.90 -19.46 20.27
C ALA A 234 -5.18 -19.47 21.64
N ASP A 235 -3.85 -19.28 21.62
CA ASP A 235 -2.97 -19.27 22.81
C ASP A 235 -2.62 -17.86 23.28
N LYS A 236 -2.38 -16.91 22.32
CA LYS A 236 -2.11 -15.50 22.63
C LYS A 236 -2.86 -14.60 21.68
N VAL A 237 -3.59 -13.63 22.24
CA VAL A 237 -4.45 -12.70 21.51
C VAL A 237 -4.02 -11.25 21.73
N GLY A 238 -4.36 -10.37 20.81
CA GLY A 238 -4.16 -8.92 20.93
C GLY A 238 -2.69 -8.52 21.10
N GLU A 239 -2.40 -7.73 22.12
CA GLU A 239 -1.05 -7.22 22.39
C GLU A 239 -0.02 -8.31 22.73
N ASN A 240 -0.45 -9.47 23.15
CA ASN A 240 0.39 -10.58 23.54
C ASN A 240 0.80 -11.47 22.36
N SER A 241 0.18 -11.31 21.20
CA SER A 241 0.51 -12.05 19.97
C SER A 241 1.90 -11.70 19.45
N TYR A 242 2.54 -12.63 18.75
CA TYR A 242 3.89 -12.48 18.20
C TYR A 242 3.97 -11.31 17.22
N ALA A 243 3.03 -11.20 16.28
CA ALA A 243 2.95 -10.09 15.34
C ALA A 243 2.83 -8.73 16.02
N SER A 244 2.02 -8.63 17.09
CA SER A 244 1.85 -7.39 17.85
C SER A 244 3.11 -6.98 18.57
N ARG A 245 3.87 -7.91 19.12
CA ARG A 245 5.16 -7.64 19.80
C ARG A 245 6.20 -7.11 18.81
N ILE A 246 6.38 -7.77 17.66
CA ILE A 246 7.29 -7.31 16.61
C ILE A 246 6.87 -5.92 16.11
N THR A 247 5.57 -5.71 15.88
CA THR A 247 5.06 -4.42 15.40
C THR A 247 5.34 -3.28 16.39
N LYS A 248 5.25 -3.50 17.69
CA LYS A 248 5.61 -2.52 18.71
C LYS A 248 7.09 -2.14 18.67
N GLU A 249 8.00 -3.09 18.43
CA GLU A 249 9.43 -2.83 18.30
C GLU A 249 9.79 -2.10 17.00
N VAL A 250 9.12 -2.43 15.89
CA VAL A 250 9.36 -1.85 14.55
C VAL A 250 8.69 -0.48 14.37
N LYS A 251 7.60 -0.16 15.09
CA LYS A 251 6.87 1.13 15.01
C LYS A 251 7.76 2.38 15.14
N LYS A 252 8.93 2.27 15.74
CA LYS A 252 9.87 3.39 15.87
C LYS A 252 10.56 3.80 14.56
N ARG A 253 10.37 3.11 13.43
CA ARG A 253 11.21 3.30 12.22
C ARG A 253 10.54 3.32 10.85
N LYS A 254 9.21 3.29 10.72
CA LYS A 254 8.60 3.38 9.37
C LYS A 254 8.70 4.79 8.80
N LYS A 255 9.75 5.07 8.03
CA LYS A 255 9.86 6.28 7.19
C LYS A 255 8.87 6.17 6.04
N VAL A 256 7.96 7.15 5.96
CA VAL A 256 7.09 7.37 4.81
C VAL A 256 7.95 7.50 3.53
N ASN A 257 7.69 6.67 2.53
CA ASN A 257 8.48 6.64 1.28
C ASN A 257 7.98 7.60 0.17
N SER A 258 7.19 8.62 0.51
CA SER A 258 6.78 9.66 -0.46
C SER A 258 7.96 10.54 -0.88
N GLU A 259 8.26 10.60 -2.17
CA GLU A 259 9.29 11.49 -2.71
C GLU A 259 8.89 12.97 -2.57
N ILE A 260 7.59 13.27 -2.77
CA ILE A 260 7.03 14.60 -2.56
C ILE A 260 7.24 15.04 -1.13
N MET A 261 6.82 14.21 -0.15
CA MET A 261 6.95 14.54 1.27
C MET A 261 8.42 14.71 1.66
N LYS A 262 9.31 13.81 1.24
CA LYS A 262 10.77 13.94 1.48
C LYS A 262 11.34 15.24 0.90
N SER A 263 10.89 15.64 -0.29
CA SER A 263 11.34 16.88 -0.94
C SER A 263 10.83 18.11 -0.21
N LEU A 264 9.57 18.10 0.23
CA LEU A 264 8.97 19.18 1.00
C LEU A 264 9.62 19.28 2.39
N ASP A 265 9.83 18.19 3.07
CA ASP A 265 10.49 18.14 4.39
C ASP A 265 11.91 18.71 4.33
N LYS A 266 12.67 18.42 3.27
CA LYS A 266 13.99 19.03 3.07
C LYS A 266 13.88 20.56 2.97
N ILE A 267 12.98 21.06 2.13
CA ILE A 267 12.79 22.51 1.97
C ILE A 267 12.42 23.15 3.32
N ILE A 268 11.44 22.57 4.00
CA ILE A 268 10.94 23.05 5.29
C ILE A 268 12.05 23.08 6.32
N LYS A 269 12.86 22.02 6.41
CA LYS A 269 13.98 21.92 7.35
C LYS A 269 15.04 23.00 7.11
N TYR A 270 15.43 23.24 5.86
CA TYR A 270 16.39 24.31 5.54
C TYR A 270 15.86 25.69 5.90
N ILE A 271 14.58 25.96 5.57
CA ILE A 271 13.95 27.23 5.92
C ILE A 271 13.89 27.40 7.43
N ALA A 272 13.49 26.37 8.18
CA ALA A 272 13.36 26.42 9.65
C ALA A 272 14.70 26.76 10.34
N ILE A 273 15.81 26.26 9.82
CA ILE A 273 17.16 26.56 10.36
C ILE A 273 17.54 28.03 10.12
N VAL A 274 17.22 28.57 8.95
CA VAL A 274 17.73 29.87 8.51
C VAL A 274 16.84 31.03 8.94
N ILE A 275 15.54 30.80 9.14
CA ILE A 275 14.55 31.85 9.40
C ILE A 275 14.79 32.59 10.73
N VAL A 276 15.21 31.87 11.78
CA VAL A 276 15.41 32.44 13.12
C VAL A 276 16.65 33.35 13.15
N PRO A 277 17.85 32.92 12.67
CA PRO A 277 19.01 33.81 12.61
C PRO A 277 18.78 35.07 11.77
N ILE A 278 18.19 34.92 10.58
CA ILE A 278 17.90 36.08 9.71
C ILE A 278 16.95 37.05 10.39
N GLY A 279 15.87 36.54 11.00
CA GLY A 279 14.92 37.38 11.75
C GLY A 279 15.56 38.15 12.87
N LEU A 280 16.42 37.48 13.66
CA LEU A 280 17.13 38.12 14.76
C LEU A 280 18.10 39.23 14.26
N ILE A 281 18.94 38.95 13.26
CA ILE A 281 19.87 39.91 12.71
C ILE A 281 19.11 41.08 12.10
N LEU A 282 18.00 40.82 11.39
CA LEU A 282 17.18 41.90 10.81
C LEU A 282 16.55 42.78 11.89
N PHE A 283 16.06 42.19 12.98
CA PHE A 283 15.54 42.93 14.15
C PHE A 283 16.62 43.83 14.77
N LEU A 284 17.78 43.26 15.08
CA LEU A 284 18.89 44.01 15.68
C LEU A 284 19.35 45.16 14.80
N LYS A 285 19.47 44.91 13.50
CA LYS A 285 19.77 45.96 12.53
C LYS A 285 18.74 47.10 12.55
N GLN A 286 17.45 46.79 12.50
CA GLN A 286 16.39 47.82 12.43
C GLN A 286 16.30 48.60 13.74
N MET A 287 16.53 47.90 14.87
CA MET A 287 16.47 48.52 16.19
C MET A 287 17.69 49.46 16.45
N TYR A 288 18.93 48.96 16.22
CA TYR A 288 20.15 49.66 16.64
C TYR A 288 20.88 50.42 15.54
N LEU A 289 20.82 49.94 14.26
CA LEU A 289 21.52 50.63 13.14
C LEU A 289 20.64 51.64 12.43
N LEU A 290 19.31 51.37 12.33
CA LEU A 290 18.40 52.28 11.65
C LEU A 290 17.57 53.15 12.61
N ASP A 291 17.70 52.91 13.91
CA ASP A 291 16.90 53.61 14.96
C ASP A 291 15.40 53.69 14.63
N TYR A 292 14.87 52.57 14.12
CA TYR A 292 13.48 52.52 13.59
C TYR A 292 12.43 52.47 14.69
N GLY A 293 12.84 52.33 15.95
CA GLY A 293 11.99 52.21 17.13
C GLY A 293 11.42 50.78 17.27
N LEU A 294 11.18 50.38 18.54
CA LEU A 294 10.80 49.00 18.87
C LEU A 294 9.58 48.48 18.09
N LYS A 295 8.48 49.23 18.06
CA LYS A 295 7.24 48.85 17.38
C LYS A 295 7.47 48.54 15.90
N LYS A 296 8.09 49.50 15.19
CA LYS A 296 8.33 49.37 13.74
C LYS A 296 9.34 48.27 13.43
N SER A 297 10.38 48.10 14.25
CA SER A 297 11.38 47.05 14.12
C SER A 297 10.78 45.65 14.25
N ILE A 298 9.89 45.44 15.26
CA ILE A 298 9.17 44.17 15.44
C ILE A 298 8.25 43.94 14.24
N VAL A 299 7.39 44.88 13.85
CA VAL A 299 6.43 44.71 12.77
C VAL A 299 7.14 44.38 11.45
N SER A 300 8.20 45.06 11.13
CA SER A 300 8.97 44.86 9.91
C SER A 300 9.71 43.52 9.90
N THR A 301 10.29 43.10 11.03
CA THR A 301 10.92 41.80 11.20
C THR A 301 9.91 40.66 11.10
N VAL A 302 8.77 40.79 11.77
CA VAL A 302 7.68 39.81 11.68
C VAL A 302 7.18 39.64 10.26
N ALA A 303 7.07 40.74 9.47
CA ALA A 303 6.73 40.65 8.05
C ALA A 303 7.74 39.83 7.27
N ALA A 304 9.03 40.06 7.47
CA ALA A 304 10.09 39.30 6.79
C ALA A 304 10.03 37.80 7.14
N VAL A 305 9.86 37.49 8.43
CA VAL A 305 9.80 36.10 8.92
C VAL A 305 8.55 35.38 8.38
N ILE A 306 7.36 35.97 8.50
CA ILE A 306 6.10 35.39 7.96
C ILE A 306 6.20 35.19 6.44
N GLY A 307 6.87 36.12 5.73
CA GLY A 307 7.11 36.00 4.30
C GLY A 307 7.88 34.74 3.93
N MET A 308 8.86 34.33 4.76
CA MET A 308 9.68 33.15 4.54
C MET A 308 8.98 31.84 4.89
N ILE A 309 7.92 31.84 5.70
CA ILE A 309 7.19 30.62 6.09
C ILE A 309 6.32 30.15 4.91
N PRO A 310 6.51 28.91 4.41
CA PRO A 310 5.66 28.33 3.37
C PRO A 310 4.35 27.79 3.98
N GLU A 311 3.54 28.65 4.57
CA GLU A 311 2.26 28.31 5.19
C GLU A 311 1.36 27.56 4.20
N GLY A 312 0.70 26.52 4.59
CA GLY A 312 -0.25 25.78 3.74
C GLY A 312 0.36 24.83 2.70
N LEU A 313 1.67 24.80 2.48
CA LEU A 313 2.26 23.84 1.53
C LEU A 313 2.04 22.39 1.98
N TYR A 314 2.29 22.11 3.26
CA TYR A 314 2.03 20.80 3.88
C TYR A 314 0.53 20.48 3.91
N LEU A 315 -0.28 21.46 4.33
CA LEU A 315 -1.74 21.33 4.36
C LEU A 315 -2.32 20.95 3.00
N LEU A 316 -1.92 21.65 1.92
CA LEU A 316 -2.47 21.38 0.59
C LEU A 316 -2.04 20.02 0.03
N THR A 317 -0.85 19.55 0.41
CA THR A 317 -0.41 18.19 0.08
C THR A 317 -1.31 17.16 0.78
N SER A 318 -1.54 17.33 2.08
CA SER A 318 -2.45 16.46 2.85
C SER A 318 -3.89 16.52 2.32
N ILE A 319 -4.40 17.73 2.00
CA ILE A 319 -5.74 17.87 1.40
C ILE A 319 -5.83 17.14 0.05
N SER A 320 -4.83 17.31 -0.83
CA SER A 320 -4.83 16.65 -2.14
C SER A 320 -4.86 15.14 -2.03
N LEU A 321 -4.07 14.56 -1.12
CA LEU A 321 -4.06 13.13 -0.83
C LEU A 321 -5.38 12.67 -0.19
N ALA A 322 -5.89 13.39 0.80
CA ALA A 322 -7.16 13.08 1.46
C ALA A 322 -8.35 13.05 0.49
N VAL A 323 -8.44 14.06 -0.39
CA VAL A 323 -9.48 14.10 -1.44
C VAL A 323 -9.34 12.92 -2.41
N SER A 324 -8.11 12.50 -2.72
CA SER A 324 -7.86 11.33 -3.57
C SER A 324 -8.38 10.04 -2.94
N VAL A 325 -8.12 9.83 -1.65
CA VAL A 325 -8.66 8.67 -0.90
C VAL A 325 -10.18 8.64 -0.98
N ILE A 326 -10.84 9.79 -0.74
CA ILE A 326 -12.30 9.87 -0.81
C ILE A 326 -12.81 9.56 -2.22
N ARG A 327 -12.13 10.04 -3.27
CA ARG A 327 -12.52 9.79 -4.67
C ARG A 327 -12.29 8.33 -5.07
N LEU A 328 -11.16 7.74 -4.67
CA LEU A 328 -10.85 6.34 -4.93
C LEU A 328 -11.78 5.42 -4.15
N GLY A 329 -12.08 5.75 -2.89
CA GLY A 329 -13.05 5.01 -2.08
C GLY A 329 -14.45 4.95 -2.71
N LYS A 330 -14.93 6.06 -3.31
CA LYS A 330 -16.18 6.06 -4.09
C LYS A 330 -16.15 5.14 -5.31
N ARG A 331 -14.97 4.80 -5.80
CA ARG A 331 -14.73 3.87 -6.92
C ARG A 331 -14.36 2.47 -6.46
N LYS A 332 -14.66 2.14 -5.21
CA LYS A 332 -14.39 0.81 -4.62
C LYS A 332 -12.90 0.44 -4.59
N ILE A 333 -12.04 1.42 -4.35
CA ILE A 333 -10.60 1.23 -4.19
C ILE A 333 -10.24 1.65 -2.77
N LEU A 334 -9.81 0.69 -1.96
CA LEU A 334 -9.29 0.94 -0.62
C LEU A 334 -7.81 1.30 -0.71
N VAL A 335 -7.46 2.46 -0.18
CA VAL A 335 -6.07 2.94 -0.08
C VAL A 335 -5.62 2.70 1.36
N GLN A 336 -4.67 1.81 1.57
CA GLN A 336 -4.09 1.52 2.88
C GLN A 336 -2.92 2.45 3.21
N GLU A 337 -2.12 2.79 2.19
CA GLU A 337 -1.00 3.71 2.34
C GLU A 337 -1.13 4.88 1.35
N LEU A 338 -1.19 6.12 1.86
CA LEU A 338 -1.45 7.32 1.05
C LEU A 338 -0.41 7.57 -0.05
N HIS A 339 0.84 7.22 0.21
CA HIS A 339 1.93 7.47 -0.74
C HIS A 339 1.90 6.56 -1.98
N CYS A 340 1.21 5.43 -1.93
CA CYS A 340 1.10 4.56 -3.10
C CYS A 340 0.39 5.24 -4.27
N ILE A 341 -0.52 6.21 -3.98
CA ILE A 341 -1.18 7.02 -5.01
C ILE A 341 -0.16 7.85 -5.80
N GLU A 342 0.82 8.41 -5.10
CA GLU A 342 1.94 9.13 -5.71
C GLU A 342 2.82 8.19 -6.53
N THR A 343 3.21 7.07 -5.92
CA THR A 343 4.11 6.08 -6.54
C THR A 343 3.50 5.52 -7.81
N LEU A 344 2.22 5.12 -7.76
CA LEU A 344 1.54 4.55 -8.94
C LEU A 344 1.46 5.52 -10.13
N ALA A 345 1.39 6.81 -9.86
CA ALA A 345 1.40 7.81 -10.91
C ALA A 345 2.74 7.93 -11.65
N ARG A 346 3.82 7.41 -11.05
CA ARG A 346 5.20 7.39 -11.58
C ARG A 346 5.63 6.01 -12.08
N VAL A 347 4.82 4.99 -11.87
CA VAL A 347 5.09 3.62 -12.31
C VAL A 347 5.36 3.61 -13.81
N ASP A 348 6.46 2.98 -14.19
CA ASP A 348 6.87 2.72 -15.57
C ASP A 348 6.90 1.22 -15.91
N MET A 349 6.76 0.36 -14.87
CA MET A 349 6.69 -1.09 -15.01
C MET A 349 5.57 -1.67 -14.14
N ILE A 350 4.66 -2.46 -14.72
CA ILE A 350 3.63 -3.21 -13.98
C ILE A 350 3.89 -4.69 -14.13
N CYS A 351 4.08 -5.37 -13.00
CA CYS A 351 4.16 -6.81 -12.90
C CYS A 351 2.81 -7.36 -12.47
N LEU A 352 2.25 -8.26 -13.27
CA LEU A 352 0.93 -8.84 -13.06
C LEU A 352 1.07 -10.33 -12.72
N ASP A 353 0.42 -10.78 -11.66
CA ASP A 353 0.09 -12.20 -11.58
C ASP A 353 -1.04 -12.52 -12.57
N LYS A 354 -1.05 -13.72 -13.13
CA LYS A 354 -2.05 -14.13 -14.11
C LYS A 354 -3.42 -14.32 -13.46
N THR A 355 -3.44 -15.16 -12.42
CA THR A 355 -4.67 -15.63 -11.75
C THR A 355 -5.29 -14.51 -10.93
N GLY A 356 -6.61 -14.35 -10.97
CA GLY A 356 -7.30 -13.29 -10.21
C GLY A 356 -7.07 -11.87 -10.75
N THR A 357 -6.03 -11.62 -11.57
CA THR A 357 -5.71 -10.30 -12.15
C THR A 357 -6.11 -10.21 -13.63
N ILE A 358 -5.47 -10.99 -14.51
CA ILE A 358 -5.81 -11.07 -15.93
C ILE A 358 -7.08 -11.89 -16.11
N THR A 359 -7.21 -12.96 -15.31
CA THR A 359 -8.37 -13.85 -15.28
C THR A 359 -9.28 -13.53 -14.09
N GLU A 360 -10.48 -14.07 -14.09
CA GLU A 360 -11.45 -13.88 -12.99
C GLU A 360 -11.09 -14.70 -11.74
N GLY A 361 -10.12 -15.62 -11.83
CA GLY A 361 -9.82 -16.61 -10.79
C GLY A 361 -10.89 -17.69 -10.67
N LYS A 362 -11.88 -17.68 -11.57
CA LYS A 362 -12.88 -18.72 -11.69
C LYS A 362 -12.45 -19.69 -12.76
N MET A 363 -12.28 -20.94 -12.37
CA MET A 363 -11.91 -22.02 -13.26
C MET A 363 -13.14 -22.87 -13.54
N ASP A 364 -13.30 -23.33 -14.77
CA ASP A 364 -14.36 -24.25 -15.16
C ASP A 364 -13.76 -25.42 -15.95
N VAL A 365 -14.23 -26.63 -15.68
CA VAL A 365 -13.85 -27.81 -16.48
C VAL A 365 -14.53 -27.70 -17.83
N ARG A 366 -13.70 -27.65 -18.89
CA ARG A 366 -14.14 -27.52 -20.27
C ARG A 366 -14.41 -28.87 -20.94
N GLU A 367 -13.48 -29.82 -20.77
CA GLU A 367 -13.46 -31.08 -21.49
C GLU A 367 -12.70 -32.13 -20.69
N VAL A 368 -13.08 -33.39 -20.81
CA VAL A 368 -12.38 -34.56 -20.25
C VAL A 368 -11.98 -35.47 -21.40
N ILE A 369 -10.70 -35.79 -21.51
CA ILE A 369 -10.14 -36.63 -22.57
C ILE A 369 -9.70 -37.93 -21.95
N VAL A 370 -10.39 -39.01 -22.26
CA VAL A 370 -10.05 -40.36 -21.82
C VAL A 370 -8.77 -40.81 -22.50
N LEU A 371 -7.80 -41.31 -21.75
CA LEU A 371 -6.53 -41.86 -22.24
C LEU A 371 -6.50 -43.39 -22.28
N ASP A 372 -7.22 -44.05 -21.34
CA ASP A 372 -7.36 -45.49 -21.30
C ASP A 372 -8.83 -45.88 -21.45
N GLU A 373 -9.12 -46.68 -22.45
CA GLU A 373 -10.48 -47.14 -22.83
C GLU A 373 -11.16 -48.01 -21.75
N LYS A 374 -10.40 -48.50 -20.77
CA LYS A 374 -10.96 -49.20 -19.58
C LYS A 374 -11.87 -48.28 -18.71
N TYR A 375 -11.64 -46.94 -18.79
CA TYR A 375 -12.38 -45.97 -18.00
C TYR A 375 -13.36 -45.19 -18.89
N ASN A 376 -14.65 -45.25 -18.56
CA ASN A 376 -15.63 -44.43 -19.21
C ASN A 376 -15.87 -43.13 -18.41
N ASN A 377 -16.67 -42.20 -18.96
CA ASN A 377 -16.97 -40.93 -18.31
C ASN A 377 -17.64 -41.08 -16.94
N GLU A 378 -18.42 -42.16 -16.72
CA GLU A 378 -19.11 -42.44 -15.48
C GLU A 378 -18.07 -42.85 -14.39
N ASN A 379 -17.12 -43.71 -14.76
CA ASN A 379 -16.03 -44.09 -13.87
C ASN A 379 -15.17 -42.89 -13.44
N ILE A 380 -14.84 -42.01 -14.43
CA ILE A 380 -14.06 -40.80 -14.17
C ILE A 380 -14.83 -39.87 -13.23
N ASN A 381 -16.17 -39.71 -13.43
CA ASN A 381 -17.00 -38.89 -12.57
C ASN A 381 -16.99 -39.39 -11.12
N LYS A 382 -17.12 -40.69 -10.91
CA LYS A 382 -17.04 -41.34 -9.57
C LYS A 382 -15.67 -41.15 -8.94
N ILE A 383 -14.58 -41.36 -9.67
CA ILE A 383 -13.19 -41.27 -9.18
C ILE A 383 -12.87 -39.83 -8.77
N VAL A 384 -13.11 -38.88 -9.65
CA VAL A 384 -12.80 -37.45 -9.36
C VAL A 384 -13.71 -36.92 -8.28
N GLY A 385 -14.98 -37.31 -8.28
CA GLY A 385 -15.93 -36.98 -7.22
C GLY A 385 -15.49 -37.51 -5.85
N ALA A 386 -15.07 -38.80 -5.77
CA ALA A 386 -14.52 -39.36 -4.53
C ALA A 386 -13.27 -38.61 -4.03
N ILE A 387 -12.32 -38.29 -4.92
CA ILE A 387 -11.09 -37.55 -4.58
C ILE A 387 -11.47 -36.17 -4.01
N THR A 388 -12.31 -35.42 -4.71
CA THR A 388 -12.63 -34.03 -4.36
C THR A 388 -13.49 -33.91 -3.11
N HIS A 389 -14.25 -34.93 -2.73
CA HIS A 389 -15.00 -34.95 -1.49
C HIS A 389 -14.17 -35.47 -0.28
N THR A 390 -13.14 -36.27 -0.53
CA THR A 390 -12.26 -36.78 0.52
C THR A 390 -11.16 -35.78 0.90
N LEU A 391 -10.68 -34.99 -0.08
CA LEU A 391 -9.69 -33.95 0.15
C LEU A 391 -10.40 -32.63 0.51
N ASP A 392 -9.93 -32.00 1.59
CA ASP A 392 -10.48 -30.73 2.11
C ASP A 392 -9.88 -29.49 1.42
N ASP A 393 -9.30 -29.67 0.22
CA ASP A 393 -8.69 -28.57 -0.54
C ASP A 393 -9.76 -27.58 -1.04
N GLU A 394 -9.62 -26.30 -0.69
CA GLU A 394 -10.55 -25.21 -1.08
C GLU A 394 -10.01 -24.32 -2.21
N ASN A 395 -9.01 -24.76 -2.96
CA ASN A 395 -8.46 -23.95 -4.08
C ASN A 395 -9.41 -23.92 -5.30
N SER A 396 -9.23 -22.92 -6.18
CA SER A 396 -10.12 -22.69 -7.34
C SER A 396 -10.20 -23.86 -8.32
N THR A 397 -9.12 -24.62 -8.46
CA THR A 397 -9.05 -25.85 -9.30
C THR A 397 -9.93 -26.94 -8.71
N PHE A 398 -9.78 -27.25 -7.43
CA PHE A 398 -10.62 -28.22 -6.72
C PHE A 398 -12.09 -27.84 -6.72
N ASN A 399 -12.39 -26.56 -6.51
CA ASN A 399 -13.77 -26.06 -6.57
C ASN A 399 -14.38 -26.21 -7.97
N SER A 400 -13.60 -26.09 -9.04
CA SER A 400 -14.08 -26.34 -10.41
C SER A 400 -14.35 -27.82 -10.64
N LEU A 401 -13.49 -28.70 -10.15
CA LEU A 401 -13.68 -30.15 -10.22
C LEU A 401 -14.95 -30.59 -9.44
N ARG A 402 -15.16 -30.10 -8.22
CA ARG A 402 -16.37 -30.38 -7.42
C ARG A 402 -17.65 -29.93 -8.10
N ARG A 403 -17.62 -28.81 -8.80
CA ARG A 403 -18.80 -28.32 -9.55
C ARG A 403 -19.14 -29.18 -10.75
N TYR A 404 -18.13 -29.72 -11.42
CA TYR A 404 -18.29 -30.53 -12.63
C TYR A 404 -18.59 -32.00 -12.27
N PHE A 405 -17.78 -32.62 -11.39
CA PHE A 405 -17.91 -34.01 -10.99
C PHE A 405 -18.71 -34.09 -9.69
N LYS A 406 -20.02 -34.30 -9.82
CA LYS A 406 -20.95 -34.21 -8.67
C LYS A 406 -21.19 -35.53 -7.95
N GLU A 407 -20.80 -36.65 -8.54
CA GLU A 407 -20.98 -37.96 -7.91
C GLU A 407 -20.02 -38.17 -6.74
N ASN A 408 -20.56 -38.48 -5.58
CA ASN A 408 -19.75 -38.92 -4.44
C ASN A 408 -20.15 -40.36 -4.06
N PRO A 409 -19.34 -41.34 -4.45
CA PRO A 409 -19.63 -42.75 -4.11
C PRO A 409 -19.38 -43.13 -2.65
N ASN A 410 -18.89 -42.14 -1.82
CA ASN A 410 -18.58 -42.35 -0.39
C ASN A 410 -17.58 -43.49 -0.12
N TRP A 411 -16.54 -43.60 -0.95
CA TRP A 411 -15.52 -44.65 -0.78
C TRP A 411 -14.72 -44.41 0.51
N GLU A 412 -14.45 -45.47 1.24
CA GLU A 412 -13.60 -45.41 2.43
C GLU A 412 -12.12 -45.19 2.04
N TYR A 413 -11.56 -44.12 2.51
CA TYR A 413 -10.15 -43.83 2.26
C TYR A 413 -9.23 -44.49 3.31
N LYS A 414 -8.02 -44.83 2.89
CA LYS A 414 -6.94 -45.40 3.71
C LYS A 414 -5.90 -44.32 4.01
N ASN A 415 -5.54 -43.54 3.01
CA ASN A 415 -4.61 -42.42 3.15
C ASN A 415 -4.97 -41.32 2.17
N LYS A 416 -4.66 -40.05 2.55
CA LYS A 416 -4.85 -38.90 1.69
C LYS A 416 -3.61 -37.98 1.68
N VAL A 417 -3.25 -37.49 0.50
CA VAL A 417 -2.14 -36.55 0.28
C VAL A 417 -2.75 -35.26 -0.32
N PRO A 418 -2.87 -34.19 0.48
CA PRO A 418 -3.43 -32.92 0.01
C PRO A 418 -2.50 -32.29 -1.03
N PHE A 419 -2.99 -31.29 -1.75
CA PHE A 419 -2.21 -30.55 -2.74
C PHE A 419 -1.05 -29.78 -2.08
N SER A 420 0.12 -29.81 -2.73
CA SER A 420 1.25 -28.94 -2.40
C SER A 420 1.71 -28.17 -3.62
N SER A 421 2.08 -26.91 -3.40
CA SER A 421 2.60 -26.02 -4.45
C SER A 421 3.95 -26.49 -5.01
N GLU A 422 4.69 -27.29 -4.27
CA GLU A 422 5.95 -27.90 -4.71
C GLU A 422 5.70 -29.17 -5.53
N ARG A 423 4.87 -30.09 -5.03
CA ARG A 423 4.55 -31.38 -5.69
C ARG A 423 3.67 -31.21 -6.93
N LYS A 424 2.78 -30.20 -6.98
CA LYS A 424 1.82 -29.95 -8.06
C LYS A 424 0.83 -31.09 -8.30
N TRP A 425 0.61 -31.96 -7.34
CA TRP A 425 -0.39 -33.04 -7.37
C TRP A 425 -0.97 -33.30 -5.98
N SER A 426 -2.13 -33.97 -5.96
CA SER A 426 -2.80 -34.49 -4.78
C SER A 426 -3.35 -35.90 -5.08
N GLY A 427 -3.64 -36.69 -4.05
CA GLY A 427 -4.15 -38.03 -4.27
C GLY A 427 -4.78 -38.65 -3.04
N VAL A 428 -5.56 -39.73 -3.26
CA VAL A 428 -6.24 -40.51 -2.22
C VAL A 428 -6.07 -42.00 -2.49
N SER A 429 -5.71 -42.73 -1.46
CA SER A 429 -5.75 -44.21 -1.46
C SER A 429 -7.06 -44.67 -0.83
N PHE A 430 -7.93 -45.34 -1.61
CA PHE A 430 -9.16 -45.93 -1.13
C PHE A 430 -8.91 -47.41 -0.77
N LYS A 431 -9.77 -47.97 0.09
CA LYS A 431 -9.55 -49.33 0.62
C LYS A 431 -9.72 -50.42 -0.45
N GLU A 432 -10.73 -50.29 -1.31
CA GLU A 432 -11.08 -51.32 -2.30
C GLU A 432 -10.71 -50.91 -3.73
N GLU A 433 -10.82 -49.61 -4.07
CA GLU A 433 -10.66 -49.13 -5.44
C GLU A 433 -9.19 -48.80 -5.80
N GLY A 434 -8.31 -48.69 -4.81
CA GLY A 434 -6.90 -48.38 -4.97
C GLY A 434 -6.59 -46.88 -4.86
N SER A 435 -5.41 -46.47 -5.32
CA SER A 435 -4.93 -45.12 -5.18
C SER A 435 -5.10 -44.29 -6.47
N PHE A 436 -5.62 -43.10 -6.36
CA PHE A 436 -5.78 -42.19 -7.47
C PHE A 436 -5.09 -40.84 -7.19
N ILE A 437 -4.51 -40.31 -8.27
CA ILE A 437 -3.75 -39.04 -8.24
C ILE A 437 -4.33 -38.09 -9.27
N ILE A 438 -4.39 -36.80 -8.91
CA ILE A 438 -4.72 -35.73 -9.82
C ILE A 438 -3.69 -34.62 -9.71
N GLY A 439 -3.12 -34.16 -10.83
CA GLY A 439 -2.08 -33.14 -10.80
C GLY A 439 -1.56 -32.71 -12.15
N ALA A 440 -0.52 -31.89 -12.16
CA ALA A 440 0.15 -31.46 -13.38
C ALA A 440 0.86 -32.66 -14.05
N PRO A 441 0.60 -32.92 -15.34
CA PRO A 441 1.09 -34.13 -16.01
C PRO A 441 2.59 -34.34 -15.91
N GLU A 442 3.37 -33.28 -16.02
CA GLU A 442 4.82 -33.29 -15.94
C GLU A 442 5.38 -33.69 -14.55
N PHE A 443 4.63 -33.33 -13.47
CA PHE A 443 5.02 -33.68 -12.10
C PHE A 443 4.52 -35.07 -11.70
N VAL A 444 3.41 -35.52 -12.27
CA VAL A 444 2.88 -36.87 -12.00
C VAL A 444 3.68 -37.92 -12.72
N LEU A 445 4.00 -37.70 -14.03
CA LEU A 445 4.62 -38.73 -14.87
C LEU A 445 6.14 -38.65 -14.96
N ASN A 446 6.75 -37.52 -14.58
CA ASN A 446 8.19 -37.31 -14.71
C ASN A 446 8.72 -37.63 -16.12
N GLU A 447 9.60 -38.64 -16.27
CA GLU A 447 10.17 -39.06 -17.56
C GLU A 447 9.12 -39.58 -18.57
N GLU A 448 8.04 -40.20 -18.09
CA GLU A 448 6.97 -40.74 -18.94
C GLU A 448 6.05 -39.63 -19.52
N TYR A 449 6.18 -38.40 -19.09
CA TYR A 449 5.44 -37.26 -19.64
C TYR A 449 5.57 -37.14 -21.14
N ILE A 450 6.72 -37.50 -21.71
CA ILE A 450 6.99 -37.45 -23.14
C ILE A 450 5.88 -38.14 -23.95
N SER A 451 5.29 -39.22 -23.42
CA SER A 451 4.28 -40.02 -24.13
C SER A 451 2.94 -39.31 -24.37
N ILE A 452 2.63 -38.28 -23.59
CA ILE A 452 1.38 -37.49 -23.69
C ILE A 452 1.66 -36.02 -23.95
N LYS A 453 2.92 -35.62 -24.10
CA LYS A 453 3.36 -34.23 -24.25
C LYS A 453 2.61 -33.49 -25.35
N ASP A 454 2.53 -34.09 -26.56
CA ASP A 454 1.85 -33.48 -27.70
C ASP A 454 0.36 -33.21 -27.44
N LYS A 455 -0.31 -34.14 -26.70
CA LYS A 455 -1.72 -33.97 -26.30
C LYS A 455 -1.86 -32.84 -25.28
N VAL A 456 -0.95 -32.74 -24.33
CA VAL A 456 -0.96 -31.68 -23.29
C VAL A 456 -0.66 -30.33 -23.94
N GLU A 457 0.39 -30.25 -24.80
CA GLU A 457 0.78 -29.02 -25.47
C GLU A 457 -0.30 -28.49 -26.41
N LYS A 458 -1.09 -29.36 -27.04
CA LYS A 458 -2.22 -29.00 -27.92
C LYS A 458 -3.25 -28.13 -27.14
N TYR A 459 -3.47 -28.38 -25.83
CA TYR A 459 -4.41 -27.64 -25.01
C TYR A 459 -3.75 -26.49 -24.27
N SER A 460 -2.52 -26.71 -23.79
CA SER A 460 -1.75 -25.65 -23.14
C SER A 460 -1.42 -24.49 -24.10
N SER A 461 -1.15 -24.80 -25.40
CA SER A 461 -0.96 -23.78 -26.44
C SER A 461 -2.21 -22.94 -26.74
N LYS A 462 -3.38 -23.36 -26.27
CA LYS A 462 -4.64 -22.60 -26.33
C LYS A 462 -4.95 -21.85 -25.02
N GLY A 463 -4.02 -21.86 -24.06
CA GLY A 463 -4.20 -21.19 -22.78
C GLY A 463 -4.95 -22.01 -21.71
N TYR A 464 -5.25 -23.29 -21.96
CA TYR A 464 -5.95 -24.13 -20.99
C TYR A 464 -4.99 -24.76 -19.98
N ARG A 465 -5.44 -24.93 -18.75
CA ARG A 465 -4.75 -25.74 -17.73
C ARG A 465 -5.11 -27.21 -17.97
N VAL A 466 -4.13 -28.09 -17.99
CA VAL A 466 -4.32 -29.52 -18.18
C VAL A 466 -3.93 -30.24 -16.89
N LEU A 467 -4.85 -31.02 -16.34
CA LEU A 467 -4.59 -31.93 -15.24
C LEU A 467 -4.64 -33.37 -15.75
N LEU A 468 -3.80 -34.21 -15.17
CA LEU A 468 -3.82 -35.65 -15.40
C LEU A 468 -4.47 -36.33 -14.21
N LEU A 469 -5.49 -37.16 -14.51
CA LEU A 469 -6.02 -38.15 -13.59
C LEU A 469 -5.29 -39.47 -13.86
N SER A 470 -4.78 -40.10 -12.82
CA SER A 470 -4.00 -41.32 -12.90
C SER A 470 -4.36 -42.29 -11.76
N LYS A 471 -4.19 -43.61 -12.00
CA LYS A 471 -4.18 -44.62 -10.97
C LYS A 471 -2.75 -44.94 -10.56
N TYR A 472 -2.50 -45.07 -9.28
CA TYR A 472 -1.22 -45.45 -8.71
C TYR A 472 -1.33 -46.84 -8.13
N ASN A 473 -0.45 -47.78 -8.53
CA ASN A 473 -0.59 -49.21 -8.16
C ASN A 473 -0.10 -49.55 -6.74
N LYS A 474 0.30 -48.52 -5.99
CA LYS A 474 0.70 -48.66 -4.57
C LYS A 474 -0.12 -47.73 -3.68
N ASP A 475 -0.11 -47.96 -2.38
CA ASP A 475 -0.68 -47.03 -1.43
C ASP A 475 0.14 -45.72 -1.39
N LEU A 476 -0.52 -44.60 -1.27
CA LEU A 476 0.12 -43.29 -1.10
C LEU A 476 0.61 -43.15 0.35
N THR A 477 1.83 -43.66 0.61
CA THR A 477 2.45 -43.63 1.94
C THR A 477 3.49 -42.53 2.10
N ASN A 478 4.02 -42.01 1.00
CA ASN A 478 5.06 -40.98 0.95
C ASN A 478 4.72 -39.91 -0.08
N ASP A 479 5.34 -38.75 0.05
CA ASP A 479 5.18 -37.62 -0.88
C ASP A 479 5.85 -37.83 -2.24
N LYS A 480 6.51 -38.95 -2.47
CA LYS A 480 7.18 -39.27 -3.75
C LYS A 480 6.43 -40.34 -4.50
N LEU A 481 6.27 -40.11 -5.81
CA LEU A 481 5.67 -41.08 -6.73
C LEU A 481 6.76 -41.90 -7.43
N ASP A 482 6.57 -43.23 -7.44
CA ASP A 482 7.37 -44.15 -8.26
C ASP A 482 6.84 -44.22 -9.71
N LYS A 483 7.54 -44.96 -10.59
CA LYS A 483 7.22 -45.06 -12.03
C LYS A 483 5.95 -45.88 -12.36
N ASP A 484 5.17 -46.30 -11.37
CA ASP A 484 4.05 -47.27 -11.55
C ASP A 484 2.70 -46.55 -11.63
N ILE A 485 2.50 -45.71 -12.67
CA ILE A 485 1.35 -44.81 -12.82
C ILE A 485 0.58 -45.13 -14.11
N GLU A 486 -0.68 -45.48 -13.99
CA GLU A 486 -1.62 -45.70 -15.09
C GLU A 486 -2.35 -44.40 -15.43
N LYS A 487 -2.32 -43.99 -16.71
CA LYS A 487 -2.87 -42.73 -17.21
C LYS A 487 -4.36 -42.91 -17.52
N ILE A 488 -5.26 -42.26 -16.78
CA ILE A 488 -6.71 -42.46 -16.96
C ILE A 488 -7.27 -41.40 -17.93
N ALA A 489 -7.11 -40.11 -17.60
CA ALA A 489 -7.70 -39.04 -18.41
C ALA A 489 -6.96 -37.71 -18.23
N LEU A 490 -7.07 -36.83 -19.25
CA LEU A 490 -6.74 -35.42 -19.13
C LEU A 490 -8.01 -34.61 -18.84
N ILE A 491 -7.95 -33.77 -17.82
CA ILE A 491 -9.02 -32.82 -17.48
C ILE A 491 -8.56 -31.43 -17.90
N ILE A 492 -9.29 -30.87 -18.86
CA ILE A 492 -8.99 -29.55 -19.43
C ILE A 492 -9.78 -28.48 -18.70
N ILE A 493 -9.07 -27.55 -18.10
CA ILE A 493 -9.66 -26.46 -17.30
C ILE A 493 -9.41 -25.14 -17.98
N GLU A 494 -10.44 -24.34 -18.12
CA GLU A 494 -10.39 -22.99 -18.66
C GLU A 494 -10.38 -21.96 -17.53
N ASP A 495 -9.46 -20.99 -17.60
CA ASP A 495 -9.39 -19.85 -16.70
C ASP A 495 -9.94 -18.62 -17.45
N LYS A 496 -11.11 -18.16 -17.06
CA LYS A 496 -11.84 -17.11 -17.78
C LYS A 496 -11.10 -15.78 -17.72
N ILE A 497 -10.71 -15.26 -18.87
CA ILE A 497 -10.12 -13.91 -19.01
C ILE A 497 -11.21 -12.86 -18.64
N ARG A 498 -10.82 -11.84 -17.89
CA ARG A 498 -11.72 -10.75 -17.52
C ARG A 498 -12.17 -9.94 -18.73
N ASP A 499 -13.44 -9.60 -18.79
CA ASP A 499 -13.99 -8.76 -19.84
C ASP A 499 -13.28 -7.40 -19.92
N ASN A 500 -12.96 -6.94 -21.14
CA ASN A 500 -12.34 -5.62 -21.41
C ASN A 500 -11.01 -5.35 -20.67
N VAL A 501 -10.27 -6.35 -20.24
CA VAL A 501 -8.93 -6.19 -19.65
C VAL A 501 -7.96 -5.61 -20.69
N GLU A 502 -8.14 -5.93 -21.97
CA GLU A 502 -7.39 -5.41 -23.09
C GLU A 502 -7.33 -3.87 -23.13
N LYS A 503 -8.47 -3.19 -22.95
CA LYS A 503 -8.52 -1.71 -22.87
C LYS A 503 -7.71 -1.14 -21.72
N THR A 504 -7.59 -1.89 -20.64
CA THR A 504 -6.79 -1.48 -19.49
C THR A 504 -5.31 -1.59 -19.81
N PHE A 505 -4.89 -2.65 -20.47
CA PHE A 505 -3.49 -2.82 -20.90
C PHE A 505 -3.11 -1.81 -21.97
N GLU A 506 -3.96 -1.60 -22.97
CA GLU A 506 -3.78 -0.53 -23.96
C GLU A 506 -3.63 0.85 -23.32
N PHE A 507 -4.42 1.15 -22.29
CA PHE A 507 -4.25 2.38 -21.51
C PHE A 507 -2.85 2.50 -20.91
N PHE A 508 -2.34 1.45 -20.25
CA PHE A 508 -1.01 1.48 -19.63
C PHE A 508 0.09 1.65 -20.68
N GLU A 509 0.04 0.91 -21.77
CA GLU A 509 0.99 1.01 -22.88
C GLU A 509 1.02 2.42 -23.50
N ASN A 510 -0.16 3.00 -23.76
CA ASN A 510 -0.29 4.37 -24.26
C ASN A 510 0.28 5.41 -23.26
N GLN A 511 0.40 5.03 -22.00
CA GLN A 511 1.04 5.85 -20.97
C GLN A 511 2.56 5.61 -20.86
N GLY A 512 3.12 4.67 -21.65
CA GLY A 512 4.55 4.29 -21.59
C GLY A 512 4.89 3.44 -20.37
N VAL A 513 3.93 2.66 -19.88
CA VAL A 513 4.12 1.68 -18.80
C VAL A 513 4.28 0.32 -19.44
N GLU A 514 5.39 -0.35 -19.18
CA GLU A 514 5.64 -1.71 -19.62
C GLU A 514 4.92 -2.71 -18.70
N ILE A 515 4.44 -3.80 -19.31
CA ILE A 515 3.73 -4.85 -18.60
C ILE A 515 4.56 -6.12 -18.62
N LYS A 516 4.74 -6.76 -17.47
CA LYS A 516 5.30 -8.10 -17.33
C LYS A 516 4.30 -9.01 -16.62
N VAL A 517 4.23 -10.26 -17.05
CA VAL A 517 3.38 -11.28 -16.46
C VAL A 517 4.25 -12.31 -15.74
N ILE A 518 3.95 -12.55 -14.47
CA ILE A 518 4.75 -13.41 -13.59
C ILE A 518 3.81 -14.43 -12.95
N SER A 519 3.88 -15.69 -13.36
CA SER A 519 2.96 -16.74 -12.93
C SER A 519 3.67 -18.04 -12.54
N GLY A 520 3.10 -18.79 -11.61
CA GLY A 520 3.53 -20.15 -11.29
C GLY A 520 3.10 -21.20 -12.31
N ASP A 521 2.24 -20.83 -13.28
CA ASP A 521 1.72 -21.74 -14.28
C ASP A 521 2.71 -21.98 -15.45
N ASN A 522 2.37 -22.95 -16.31
CA ASN A 522 3.17 -23.28 -17.50
C ASN A 522 3.38 -22.03 -18.40
N PRO A 523 4.63 -21.74 -18.83
CA PRO A 523 4.95 -20.52 -19.57
C PRO A 523 4.19 -20.35 -20.88
N VAL A 524 3.92 -21.46 -21.59
CA VAL A 524 3.16 -21.43 -22.85
C VAL A 524 1.71 -21.00 -22.60
N THR A 525 1.07 -21.58 -21.57
CA THR A 525 -0.29 -21.22 -21.17
C THR A 525 -0.39 -19.75 -20.76
N VAL A 526 0.58 -19.26 -19.96
CA VAL A 526 0.63 -17.85 -19.53
C VAL A 526 0.83 -16.91 -20.71
N SER A 527 1.70 -17.28 -21.66
CA SER A 527 1.94 -16.52 -22.90
C SER A 527 0.67 -16.38 -23.73
N GLU A 528 -0.06 -17.48 -23.96
CA GLU A 528 -1.30 -17.45 -24.79
C GLU A 528 -2.43 -16.64 -24.11
N ILE A 529 -2.62 -16.78 -22.81
CA ILE A 529 -3.56 -15.96 -22.06
C ILE A 529 -3.17 -14.46 -22.13
N SER A 530 -1.88 -14.16 -22.01
CA SER A 530 -1.37 -12.79 -22.11
C SER A 530 -1.56 -12.18 -23.51
N LYS A 531 -1.36 -12.98 -24.58
CA LYS A 531 -1.64 -12.55 -25.96
C LYS A 531 -3.12 -12.28 -26.16
N THR A 532 -3.99 -13.21 -25.73
CA THR A 532 -5.43 -13.06 -25.82
C THR A 532 -5.94 -11.84 -25.04
N ALA A 533 -5.28 -11.51 -23.94
CA ALA A 533 -5.54 -10.31 -23.15
C ALA A 533 -4.98 -9.01 -23.75
N GLY A 534 -4.25 -9.08 -24.89
CA GLY A 534 -3.73 -7.93 -25.60
C GLY A 534 -2.40 -7.39 -25.09
N ILE A 535 -1.61 -8.15 -24.33
CA ILE A 535 -0.29 -7.72 -23.83
C ILE A 535 0.76 -7.82 -24.93
N LYS A 536 1.47 -6.73 -25.21
CA LYS A 536 2.53 -6.68 -26.22
C LYS A 536 3.72 -7.56 -25.85
N ASN A 537 4.35 -8.16 -26.87
CA ASN A 537 5.51 -9.04 -26.73
C ASN A 537 5.25 -10.24 -25.76
N ALA A 538 4.00 -10.66 -25.58
CA ALA A 538 3.67 -11.82 -24.77
C ALA A 538 4.24 -13.13 -25.34
N ASP A 539 4.63 -13.15 -26.62
CA ASP A 539 5.40 -14.23 -27.27
C ASP A 539 6.82 -14.38 -26.72
N LYS A 540 7.38 -13.33 -26.08
CA LYS A 540 8.67 -13.39 -25.38
C LYS A 540 8.48 -13.95 -23.98
N TYR A 541 8.42 -15.27 -23.88
CA TYR A 541 8.25 -15.95 -22.59
C TYR A 541 9.48 -16.79 -22.21
N ILE A 542 9.61 -17.09 -20.92
CA ILE A 542 10.65 -17.95 -20.36
C ILE A 542 10.10 -18.87 -19.29
N ASP A 543 10.66 -20.07 -19.20
CA ASP A 543 10.47 -20.98 -18.07
C ASP A 543 11.42 -20.57 -16.93
N ALA A 544 10.88 -20.05 -15.85
CA ALA A 544 11.68 -19.56 -14.73
C ALA A 544 12.38 -20.69 -13.95
N SER A 545 11.98 -21.95 -14.13
CA SER A 545 12.71 -23.10 -13.57
C SER A 545 14.14 -23.24 -14.13
N THR A 546 14.44 -22.59 -15.27
CA THR A 546 15.77 -22.55 -15.86
C THR A 546 16.66 -21.42 -15.32
N LEU A 547 16.09 -20.51 -14.53
CA LEU A 547 16.79 -19.35 -13.94
C LEU A 547 17.28 -19.71 -12.53
N ASN A 548 18.53 -20.13 -12.44
CA ASN A 548 19.10 -20.64 -11.19
C ASN A 548 19.86 -19.58 -10.37
N THR A 549 20.28 -18.49 -10.99
CA THR A 549 21.07 -17.44 -10.35
C THR A 549 20.37 -16.07 -10.45
N LYS A 550 20.77 -15.13 -9.58
CA LYS A 550 20.29 -13.74 -9.67
C LYS A 550 20.70 -13.07 -10.98
N GLU A 551 21.88 -13.42 -11.49
CA GLU A 551 22.40 -12.92 -12.77
C GLU A 551 21.55 -13.40 -13.94
N ASP A 552 21.02 -14.64 -13.90
CA ASP A 552 20.10 -15.15 -14.92
C ASP A 552 18.79 -14.35 -14.90
N ILE A 553 18.23 -14.10 -13.72
CA ILE A 553 17.03 -13.26 -13.55
C ILE A 553 17.29 -11.85 -14.07
N ASN A 554 18.44 -11.24 -13.70
CA ASN A 554 18.83 -9.90 -14.15
C ASN A 554 18.90 -9.77 -15.68
N ARG A 555 19.37 -10.81 -16.38
CA ARG A 555 19.37 -10.84 -17.86
C ARG A 555 17.99 -11.11 -18.44
N ALA A 556 17.20 -11.96 -17.79
CA ALA A 556 15.89 -12.36 -18.26
C ALA A 556 14.87 -11.22 -18.20
N VAL A 557 14.91 -10.34 -17.18
CA VAL A 557 13.92 -9.25 -17.02
C VAL A 557 13.96 -8.23 -18.15
N ASP A 558 15.08 -8.06 -18.86
CA ASP A 558 15.16 -7.16 -20.01
C ASP A 558 14.62 -7.81 -21.29
N LYS A 559 14.74 -9.13 -21.39
CA LYS A 559 14.49 -9.87 -22.65
C LYS A 559 13.06 -10.39 -22.74
N TYR A 560 12.48 -10.82 -21.62
CA TYR A 560 11.20 -11.52 -21.59
C TYR A 560 10.09 -10.70 -20.97
N THR A 561 8.88 -10.87 -21.49
CA THR A 561 7.65 -10.22 -20.99
C THR A 561 6.88 -11.16 -20.07
N VAL A 562 6.90 -12.45 -20.34
CA VAL A 562 6.16 -13.47 -19.61
C VAL A 562 7.11 -14.45 -18.93
N PHE A 563 6.90 -14.66 -17.65
CA PHE A 563 7.64 -15.60 -16.81
C PHE A 563 6.67 -16.66 -16.31
N GLY A 564 6.88 -17.93 -16.68
CA GLY A 564 6.10 -19.07 -16.22
C GLY A 564 6.89 -19.95 -15.25
N ARG A 565 6.20 -20.79 -14.46
CA ARG A 565 6.76 -21.66 -13.41
C ARG A 565 7.63 -20.92 -12.40
N VAL A 566 7.23 -19.69 -12.07
CA VAL A 566 7.96 -18.81 -11.16
C VAL A 566 7.68 -19.23 -9.71
N LYS A 567 8.74 -19.45 -8.94
CA LYS A 567 8.65 -19.65 -7.48
C LYS A 567 8.46 -18.31 -6.75
N PRO A 568 7.92 -18.30 -5.51
CA PRO A 568 7.73 -17.06 -4.75
C PRO A 568 9.00 -16.22 -4.59
N GLU A 569 10.15 -16.83 -4.34
CA GLU A 569 11.45 -16.15 -4.21
C GLU A 569 11.88 -15.52 -5.53
N GLN A 570 11.65 -16.23 -6.64
CA GLN A 570 11.96 -15.71 -7.97
C GLN A 570 11.05 -14.53 -8.33
N LYS A 571 9.74 -14.54 -7.93
CA LYS A 571 8.86 -13.37 -8.07
C LYS A 571 9.47 -12.14 -7.37
N ARG A 572 9.94 -12.32 -6.15
CA ARG A 572 10.61 -11.28 -5.37
C ARG A 572 11.89 -10.77 -6.06
N GLU A 573 12.75 -11.66 -6.52
CA GLU A 573 14.02 -11.28 -7.17
C GLU A 573 13.79 -10.60 -8.54
N ILE A 574 12.76 -10.96 -9.29
CA ILE A 574 12.35 -10.25 -10.52
C ILE A 574 11.99 -8.80 -10.19
N ILE A 575 11.16 -8.56 -9.15
CA ILE A 575 10.80 -7.21 -8.71
C ILE A 575 12.03 -6.41 -8.31
N LYS A 576 12.93 -7.00 -7.50
CA LYS A 576 14.18 -6.33 -7.08
C LYS A 576 15.07 -5.98 -8.26
N SER A 577 15.26 -6.93 -9.18
CA SER A 577 16.07 -6.73 -10.37
C SER A 577 15.58 -5.55 -11.22
N LEU A 578 14.25 -5.44 -11.40
CA LEU A 578 13.66 -4.30 -12.12
C LEU A 578 13.89 -2.98 -11.39
N LYS A 579 13.77 -2.96 -10.05
CA LYS A 579 14.02 -1.76 -9.23
C LYS A 579 15.49 -1.35 -9.25
N ASP A 580 16.41 -2.30 -9.18
CA ASP A 580 17.86 -2.05 -9.22
C ASP A 580 18.29 -1.44 -10.57
N LYS A 581 17.53 -1.71 -11.64
CA LYS A 581 17.67 -1.05 -12.96
C LYS A 581 17.02 0.33 -13.04
N GLY A 582 16.44 0.83 -11.95
CA GLY A 582 15.87 2.17 -11.87
C GLY A 582 14.40 2.28 -12.29
N HIS A 583 13.71 1.14 -12.49
CA HIS A 583 12.27 1.14 -12.72
C HIS A 583 11.48 1.42 -11.45
N THR A 584 10.34 2.09 -11.59
CA THR A 584 9.33 2.21 -10.54
C THR A 584 8.27 1.13 -10.77
N VAL A 585 8.30 0.10 -9.93
CA VAL A 585 7.58 -1.16 -10.18
C VAL A 585 6.31 -1.24 -9.37
N ALA A 586 5.17 -1.44 -10.05
CA ALA A 586 3.93 -1.89 -9.43
C ALA A 586 3.80 -3.41 -9.53
N MET A 587 3.30 -4.07 -8.49
CA MET A 587 3.00 -5.51 -8.48
C MET A 587 1.53 -5.73 -8.13
N THR A 588 0.86 -6.58 -8.90
CA THR A 588 -0.47 -7.09 -8.54
C THR A 588 -0.39 -8.57 -8.22
N GLY A 589 -1.06 -8.97 -7.16
CA GLY A 589 -1.14 -10.37 -6.77
C GLY A 589 -2.35 -10.63 -5.88
N ASP A 590 -2.83 -11.87 -5.87
CA ASP A 590 -3.99 -12.30 -5.08
C ASP A 590 -3.69 -13.51 -4.18
N GLY A 591 -2.55 -14.17 -4.36
CA GLY A 591 -2.12 -15.35 -3.62
C GLY A 591 -1.13 -15.08 -2.50
N VAL A 592 -0.94 -16.06 -1.62
CA VAL A 592 0.11 -16.05 -0.59
C VAL A 592 1.50 -15.99 -1.24
N ASN A 593 1.67 -16.65 -2.37
CA ASN A 593 2.92 -16.68 -3.15
C ASN A 593 3.38 -15.32 -3.67
N ASP A 594 2.50 -14.32 -3.66
CA ASP A 594 2.78 -12.95 -4.13
C ASP A 594 3.23 -12.00 -3.03
N VAL A 595 3.05 -12.39 -1.76
CA VAL A 595 3.23 -11.54 -0.58
C VAL A 595 4.63 -10.90 -0.55
N LEU A 596 5.69 -11.67 -0.82
CA LEU A 596 7.06 -11.16 -0.83
C LEU A 596 7.29 -10.16 -1.98
N ALA A 597 6.76 -10.44 -3.17
CA ALA A 597 6.85 -9.56 -4.32
C ALA A 597 6.03 -8.27 -4.11
N LEU A 598 4.82 -8.38 -3.52
CA LEU A 598 4.00 -7.22 -3.14
C LEU A 598 4.74 -6.32 -2.15
N LYS A 599 5.38 -6.90 -1.12
CA LYS A 599 6.12 -6.15 -0.09
C LYS A 599 7.33 -5.39 -0.65
N ASP A 600 8.04 -5.98 -1.60
CA ASP A 600 9.26 -5.40 -2.18
C ASP A 600 8.98 -4.46 -3.37
N SER A 601 7.78 -4.46 -3.94
CA SER A 601 7.38 -3.53 -4.99
C SER A 601 7.26 -2.08 -4.48
N ASP A 602 7.30 -1.10 -5.38
CA ASP A 602 7.11 0.30 -5.02
C ASP A 602 5.62 0.63 -4.79
N CYS A 603 4.74 -0.05 -5.53
CA CYS A 603 3.30 0.03 -5.35
C CYS A 603 2.68 -1.38 -5.44
N SER A 604 2.05 -1.83 -4.38
CA SER A 604 1.41 -3.15 -4.31
C SER A 604 -0.10 -3.05 -4.36
N ILE A 605 -0.71 -3.95 -5.14
CA ILE A 605 -2.14 -3.97 -5.43
C ILE A 605 -2.68 -5.38 -5.23
N ALA A 606 -3.74 -5.53 -4.45
CA ALA A 606 -4.45 -6.80 -4.28
C ALA A 606 -5.91 -6.72 -4.73
N MET A 607 -6.46 -7.88 -5.06
CA MET A 607 -7.90 -8.04 -5.31
C MET A 607 -8.61 -8.38 -4.00
N ALA A 608 -9.85 -7.94 -3.82
CA ALA A 608 -10.63 -8.31 -2.64
C ALA A 608 -10.95 -9.82 -2.59
N SER A 609 -10.99 -10.49 -3.73
CA SER A 609 -11.14 -11.94 -3.84
C SER A 609 -9.85 -12.72 -3.52
N GLY A 610 -8.73 -12.04 -3.36
CA GLY A 610 -7.45 -12.67 -3.03
C GLY A 610 -7.33 -13.10 -1.57
N SER A 611 -6.24 -13.77 -1.23
CA SER A 611 -5.92 -14.22 0.12
C SER A 611 -5.83 -13.05 1.10
N ASP A 612 -6.10 -13.29 2.37
CA ASP A 612 -5.95 -12.31 3.44
C ASP A 612 -4.53 -11.76 3.50
N ALA A 613 -3.54 -12.62 3.29
CA ALA A 613 -2.15 -12.29 3.20
C ALA A 613 -1.84 -11.21 2.14
N ALA A 614 -2.31 -11.43 0.92
CA ALA A 614 -2.13 -10.47 -0.17
C ALA A 614 -2.86 -9.14 0.13
N ARG A 615 -4.10 -9.21 0.63
CA ARG A 615 -4.89 -8.01 0.96
C ARG A 615 -4.27 -7.16 2.05
N ARG A 616 -3.70 -7.76 3.10
CA ARG A 616 -3.07 -7.02 4.22
C ARG A 616 -1.70 -6.45 3.86
N THR A 617 -0.99 -7.10 2.96
CA THR A 617 0.33 -6.65 2.50
C THR A 617 0.24 -5.53 1.46
N ALA A 618 -0.81 -5.54 0.65
CA ALA A 618 -0.97 -4.58 -0.43
C ALA A 618 -1.26 -3.17 0.07
N GLN A 619 -0.73 -2.17 -0.62
CA GLN A 619 -0.99 -0.75 -0.34
C GLN A 619 -2.33 -0.28 -0.91
N LEU A 620 -2.81 -0.96 -1.95
CA LEU A 620 -4.11 -0.74 -2.58
C LEU A 620 -4.89 -2.05 -2.65
N VAL A 621 -6.19 -2.01 -2.33
CA VAL A 621 -7.09 -3.15 -2.51
C VAL A 621 -8.27 -2.76 -3.40
N LEU A 622 -8.46 -3.50 -4.49
CA LEU A 622 -9.61 -3.35 -5.38
C LEU A 622 -10.80 -4.11 -4.79
N THR A 623 -11.71 -3.40 -4.10
CA THR A 623 -12.79 -4.03 -3.32
C THR A 623 -13.89 -4.67 -4.18
N ASP A 624 -13.92 -4.36 -5.47
CA ASP A 624 -14.76 -5.04 -6.47
C ASP A 624 -14.00 -6.12 -7.26
N SER A 625 -12.76 -6.41 -6.87
CA SER A 625 -11.85 -7.33 -7.58
C SER A 625 -11.74 -7.03 -9.08
N ASN A 626 -11.87 -5.78 -9.49
CA ASN A 626 -11.92 -5.38 -10.90
C ASN A 626 -10.71 -4.53 -11.31
N PHE A 627 -9.79 -5.15 -12.05
CA PHE A 627 -8.57 -4.48 -12.55
C PHE A 627 -8.85 -3.28 -13.49
N LYS A 628 -10.04 -3.19 -14.09
CA LYS A 628 -10.48 -2.02 -14.89
C LYS A 628 -10.48 -0.70 -14.10
N SER A 629 -10.47 -0.76 -12.77
CA SER A 629 -10.42 0.42 -11.90
C SER A 629 -9.01 1.06 -11.86
N MET A 630 -7.96 0.37 -12.27
CA MET A 630 -6.56 0.82 -12.18
C MET A 630 -6.24 2.10 -12.98
N PRO A 631 -6.73 2.31 -14.22
CA PRO A 631 -6.56 3.58 -14.90
C PRO A 631 -7.04 4.80 -14.10
N ASN A 632 -8.07 4.62 -13.25
CA ASN A 632 -8.57 5.69 -12.38
C ASN A 632 -7.59 6.03 -11.26
N VAL A 633 -6.88 5.03 -10.72
CA VAL A 633 -5.85 5.25 -9.68
C VAL A 633 -4.69 6.05 -10.26
N VAL A 634 -4.21 5.67 -11.45
CA VAL A 634 -3.14 6.40 -12.15
C VAL A 634 -3.55 7.85 -12.45
N LYS A 635 -4.77 8.05 -12.97
CA LYS A 635 -5.30 9.40 -13.22
C LYS A 635 -5.39 10.23 -11.95
N GLU A 636 -5.81 9.62 -10.84
CA GLU A 636 -5.91 10.29 -9.55
C GLU A 636 -4.53 10.63 -8.98
N GLY A 637 -3.56 9.74 -9.07
CA GLY A 637 -2.18 10.00 -8.67
C GLY A 637 -1.54 11.15 -9.46
N ARG A 638 -1.76 11.19 -10.80
CA ARG A 638 -1.31 12.29 -11.65
C ARG A 638 -1.96 13.63 -11.26
N ARG A 639 -3.25 13.58 -10.95
CA ARG A 639 -3.96 14.77 -10.44
C ARG A 639 -3.28 15.32 -9.19
N VAL A 640 -2.98 14.45 -8.25
CA VAL A 640 -2.31 14.83 -6.98
C VAL A 640 -0.97 15.49 -7.26
N ILE A 641 -0.10 14.82 -7.99
CA ILE A 641 1.26 15.31 -8.26
C ILE A 641 1.22 16.65 -9.01
N ASN A 642 0.44 16.74 -10.10
CA ASN A 642 0.33 17.96 -10.89
C ASN A 642 -0.25 19.13 -10.10
N ASN A 643 -1.22 18.88 -9.22
CA ASN A 643 -1.84 19.90 -8.39
C ASN A 643 -0.92 20.35 -7.26
N ILE A 644 -0.22 19.42 -6.62
CA ILE A 644 0.79 19.77 -5.61
C ILE A 644 1.93 20.56 -6.25
N GLU A 645 2.42 20.18 -7.43
CA GLU A 645 3.48 20.93 -8.16
C GLU A 645 3.08 22.37 -8.42
N LYS A 646 1.84 22.62 -8.85
CA LYS A 646 1.33 23.97 -9.07
C LYS A 646 1.23 24.78 -7.78
N SER A 647 0.60 24.22 -6.77
CA SER A 647 0.42 24.88 -5.48
C SER A 647 1.76 25.15 -4.80
N ALA A 648 2.66 24.17 -4.78
CA ALA A 648 4.00 24.32 -4.22
C ALA A 648 4.79 25.42 -4.93
N SER A 649 4.64 25.55 -6.27
CA SER A 649 5.30 26.63 -7.02
C SER A 649 4.84 27.99 -6.53
N LEU A 650 3.54 28.22 -6.25
CA LEU A 650 3.03 29.48 -5.74
C LEU A 650 3.56 29.81 -4.34
N PHE A 651 3.55 28.84 -3.42
CA PHE A 651 4.08 29.03 -2.06
C PHE A 651 5.57 29.31 -2.04
N LEU A 652 6.35 28.60 -2.84
CA LEU A 652 7.80 28.79 -2.89
C LEU A 652 8.21 30.13 -3.50
N VAL A 653 7.43 30.73 -4.39
CA VAL A 653 7.67 32.13 -4.85
C VAL A 653 7.75 33.05 -3.64
N LYS A 654 6.74 33.03 -2.75
CA LYS A 654 6.70 33.85 -1.54
C LYS A 654 7.94 33.61 -0.65
N THR A 655 8.23 32.36 -0.39
CA THR A 655 9.34 31.99 0.47
C THR A 655 10.69 32.45 -0.09
N ILE A 656 10.92 32.26 -1.40
CA ILE A 656 12.18 32.62 -2.06
C ILE A 656 12.34 34.13 -2.11
N TYR A 657 11.32 34.92 -2.55
CA TYR A 657 11.51 36.35 -2.62
C TYR A 657 11.65 36.98 -1.22
N SER A 658 10.90 36.51 -0.22
CA SER A 658 11.02 37.02 1.15
C SER A 658 12.38 36.70 1.76
N PHE A 659 12.94 35.52 1.48
CA PHE A 659 14.29 35.13 1.89
C PHE A 659 15.34 36.05 1.22
N LEU A 660 15.28 36.22 -0.10
CA LEU A 660 16.22 37.04 -0.84
C LEU A 660 16.14 38.51 -0.39
N LEU A 661 14.92 39.05 -0.26
CA LEU A 661 14.73 40.41 0.23
C LEU A 661 15.23 40.57 1.66
N SER A 662 15.02 39.60 2.55
CA SER A 662 15.52 39.68 3.91
C SER A 662 17.04 39.80 3.94
N ILE A 663 17.75 38.99 3.13
CA ILE A 663 19.21 39.09 3.01
C ILE A 663 19.65 40.42 2.38
N LEU A 664 19.00 40.86 1.30
CA LEU A 664 19.35 42.10 0.63
C LEU A 664 19.11 43.31 1.55
N PHE A 665 18.02 43.32 2.28
CA PHE A 665 17.71 44.38 3.24
C PHE A 665 18.50 44.26 4.56
N LEU A 666 19.29 43.19 4.81
CA LEU A 666 20.36 43.21 5.79
C LEU A 666 21.55 44.08 5.36
N ILE A 667 21.82 44.13 4.05
CA ILE A 667 22.93 44.93 3.47
C ILE A 667 22.50 46.37 3.20
N ILE A 668 21.32 46.54 2.64
CA ILE A 668 20.76 47.85 2.28
C ILE A 668 20.35 48.60 3.56
N MET A 669 20.84 49.82 3.78
CA MET A 669 20.55 50.67 4.94
C MET A 669 19.16 51.33 4.86
N LYS A 670 18.15 50.46 4.69
CA LYS A 670 16.70 50.80 4.65
C LYS A 670 15.90 49.75 5.40
N PRO A 671 14.73 50.11 5.97
CA PRO A 671 13.83 49.14 6.58
C PRO A 671 13.25 48.14 5.54
N TYR A 672 12.82 46.96 6.03
CA TYR A 672 12.16 45.99 5.17
C TYR A 672 10.86 46.55 4.57
N PRO A 673 10.57 46.32 3.28
CA PRO A 673 9.55 47.11 2.56
C PRO A 673 8.09 46.73 2.86
N PHE A 674 7.84 45.68 3.58
CA PHE A 674 6.48 45.17 3.87
C PHE A 674 6.10 45.21 5.36
N VAL A 675 4.79 45.24 5.58
CA VAL A 675 4.18 44.94 6.89
C VAL A 675 3.36 43.63 6.81
N PRO A 676 3.13 42.93 7.93
CA PRO A 676 2.49 41.60 7.91
C PRO A 676 1.13 41.57 7.23
N ILE A 677 0.28 42.55 7.45
CA ILE A 677 -1.07 42.63 6.89
C ILE A 677 -1.08 42.69 5.36
N GLN A 678 -0.10 43.39 4.75
CA GLN A 678 0.05 43.45 3.29
C GLN A 678 0.41 42.07 2.72
N LEU A 679 1.38 41.37 3.34
CA LEU A 679 1.76 40.01 2.94
C LEU A 679 0.63 39.02 3.14
N THR A 680 -0.22 39.24 4.15
CA THR A 680 -1.42 38.43 4.38
C THR A 680 -2.41 38.57 3.25
N LEU A 681 -2.70 39.82 2.79
CA LEU A 681 -3.57 40.10 1.65
C LEU A 681 -3.03 39.44 0.36
N ILE A 682 -1.76 39.68 0.07
CA ILE A 682 -1.09 39.12 -1.13
C ILE A 682 -1.15 37.59 -1.09
N SER A 683 -0.77 36.99 0.04
CA SER A 683 -0.73 35.55 0.17
C SER A 683 -2.12 34.92 0.06
N ALA A 684 -3.15 35.52 0.65
CA ALA A 684 -4.50 34.99 0.57
C ALA A 684 -5.02 34.95 -0.88
N LEU A 685 -4.87 36.07 -1.61
CA LEU A 685 -5.49 36.26 -2.92
C LEU A 685 -4.68 35.70 -4.09
N THR A 686 -3.34 35.70 -4.00
CA THR A 686 -2.49 35.23 -5.11
C THR A 686 -1.94 33.80 -4.91
N ILE A 687 -1.99 33.24 -3.68
CA ILE A 687 -1.40 31.94 -3.34
C ILE A 687 -2.44 31.03 -2.69
N GLY A 688 -2.96 31.38 -1.51
CA GLY A 688 -3.75 30.47 -0.67
C GLY A 688 -5.04 30.02 -1.31
N ILE A 689 -5.94 30.95 -1.63
CA ILE A 689 -7.23 30.66 -2.29
C ILE A 689 -7.01 29.97 -3.64
N PRO A 690 -6.16 30.48 -4.57
CA PRO A 690 -5.90 29.78 -5.82
C PRO A 690 -5.34 28.36 -5.64
N SER A 691 -4.43 28.15 -4.72
CA SER A 691 -3.84 26.84 -4.46
C SER A 691 -4.87 25.83 -3.95
N PHE A 692 -5.82 26.28 -3.12
CA PHE A 692 -6.93 25.44 -2.66
C PHE A 692 -7.80 24.95 -3.82
N PHE A 693 -8.16 25.84 -4.75
CA PHE A 693 -8.92 25.44 -5.94
C PHE A 693 -8.12 24.51 -6.86
N PHE A 694 -6.82 24.75 -7.03
CA PHE A 694 -5.95 23.83 -7.79
C PHE A 694 -5.86 22.45 -7.15
N ALA A 695 -5.84 22.34 -5.81
CA ALA A 695 -5.82 21.06 -5.13
C ALA A 695 -7.07 20.20 -5.43
N LEU A 696 -8.20 20.83 -5.72
CA LEU A 696 -9.47 20.15 -6.03
C LEU A 696 -9.65 19.87 -7.53
N GLU A 697 -8.85 20.47 -8.40
CA GLU A 697 -8.98 20.41 -9.85
C GLU A 697 -8.68 19.02 -10.42
N SER A 698 -9.36 18.61 -11.50
CA SER A 698 -9.00 17.42 -12.29
C SER A 698 -7.88 17.76 -13.26
N ASN A 699 -6.70 17.16 -13.06
CA ASN A 699 -5.54 17.35 -13.93
C ASN A 699 -4.82 16.02 -14.15
N ASN A 700 -5.16 15.35 -15.24
CA ASN A 700 -4.70 13.99 -15.56
C ASN A 700 -3.50 13.97 -16.53
N ASN A 701 -2.83 15.11 -16.77
CA ASN A 701 -1.70 15.19 -17.68
C ASN A 701 -0.54 14.29 -17.21
N LYS A 702 0.26 13.81 -18.17
CA LYS A 702 1.49 13.06 -17.85
C LYS A 702 2.39 13.87 -16.93
N ILE A 703 2.96 13.19 -15.92
CA ILE A 703 3.87 13.80 -14.96
C ILE A 703 5.23 14.02 -15.64
N LYS A 704 5.82 15.18 -15.39
CA LYS A 704 7.20 15.46 -15.80
C LYS A 704 8.16 14.98 -14.73
N LYS A 705 9.23 14.27 -15.10
CA LYS A 705 10.30 13.89 -14.18
C LYS A 705 10.94 15.12 -13.52
N GLY A 706 11.45 14.98 -12.28
CA GLY A 706 12.13 16.07 -11.57
C GLY A 706 11.17 17.04 -10.86
N PHE A 707 10.26 16.52 -10.02
CA PHE A 707 9.28 17.28 -9.26
C PHE A 707 9.85 18.53 -8.57
N LEU A 708 10.88 18.37 -7.73
CA LEU A 708 11.51 19.46 -6.99
C LEU A 708 12.13 20.51 -7.92
N ARG A 709 12.80 20.07 -8.98
CA ARG A 709 13.42 20.95 -9.98
C ARG A 709 12.38 21.79 -10.71
N ASN A 710 11.27 21.22 -11.13
CA ASN A 710 10.20 21.91 -11.82
C ASN A 710 9.59 23.01 -10.94
N ILE A 711 9.36 22.71 -9.66
CA ILE A 711 8.86 23.67 -8.68
C ILE A 711 9.84 24.82 -8.50
N ILE A 712 11.13 24.54 -8.28
CA ILE A 712 12.17 25.55 -8.07
C ILE A 712 12.30 26.44 -9.30
N LYS A 713 12.37 25.88 -10.51
CA LYS A 713 12.46 26.65 -11.75
C LYS A 713 11.31 27.66 -11.93
N ARG A 714 10.08 27.17 -11.69
CA ARG A 714 8.88 28.03 -11.79
C ARG A 714 8.86 29.10 -10.71
N SER A 715 9.19 28.75 -9.48
CA SER A 715 9.16 29.66 -8.34
C SER A 715 10.26 30.71 -8.43
N LEU A 716 11.47 30.32 -8.84
CA LEU A 716 12.63 31.20 -8.91
C LEU A 716 12.43 32.36 -9.90
N SER A 717 11.81 32.07 -11.06
CA SER A 717 11.55 33.15 -12.05
C SER A 717 10.59 34.20 -11.50
N GLY A 718 9.55 33.81 -10.80
CA GLY A 718 8.62 34.76 -10.18
C GLY A 718 9.25 35.50 -9.00
N ALA A 719 9.98 34.80 -8.15
CA ALA A 719 10.62 35.38 -6.98
C ALA A 719 11.68 36.43 -7.37
N LEU A 720 12.56 36.13 -8.33
CA LEU A 720 13.56 37.07 -8.82
C LEU A 720 12.92 38.32 -9.46
N THR A 721 11.80 38.15 -10.19
CA THR A 721 11.06 39.27 -10.74
C THR A 721 10.57 40.20 -9.62
N ILE A 722 9.99 39.67 -8.55
CA ILE A 722 9.55 40.45 -7.39
C ILE A 722 10.72 41.19 -6.75
N VAL A 723 11.85 40.46 -6.52
CA VAL A 723 13.06 41.08 -5.93
C VAL A 723 13.57 42.22 -6.76
N ILE A 724 13.72 42.04 -8.06
CA ILE A 724 14.19 43.11 -8.98
C ILE A 724 13.24 44.29 -8.96
N ASN A 725 11.94 44.08 -9.07
CA ASN A 725 10.93 45.12 -9.02
C ASN A 725 11.03 45.95 -7.72
N ILE A 726 11.16 45.31 -6.59
CA ILE A 726 11.26 45.97 -5.28
C ILE A 726 12.55 46.74 -5.14
N LEU A 727 13.67 46.20 -5.58
CA LEU A 727 14.98 46.87 -5.53
C LEU A 727 14.97 48.13 -6.43
N CYS A 728 14.38 48.03 -7.63
CA CYS A 728 14.24 49.16 -8.50
C CYS A 728 13.33 50.26 -7.90
N VAL A 729 12.18 49.87 -7.30
CA VAL A 729 11.32 50.81 -6.59
C VAL A 729 12.05 51.46 -5.42
N ALA A 730 12.80 50.71 -4.63
CA ALA A 730 13.59 51.23 -3.53
C ALA A 730 14.70 52.20 -3.98
N PHE A 731 15.35 51.89 -5.12
CA PHE A 731 16.38 52.78 -5.71
C PHE A 731 15.76 54.09 -6.23
N ILE A 732 14.68 54.02 -7.00
CA ILE A 732 13.96 55.22 -7.52
C ILE A 732 13.44 56.04 -6.33
N SER A 733 12.82 55.44 -5.36
CA SER A 733 12.30 56.09 -4.17
C SER A 733 13.37 56.81 -3.34
N TYR A 734 14.62 56.26 -3.33
CA TYR A 734 15.76 56.94 -2.72
C TYR A 734 16.13 58.23 -3.47
N LYS A 735 16.10 58.22 -4.81
CA LYS A 735 16.46 59.35 -5.64
C LYS A 735 15.45 60.54 -5.58
N ILE A 736 14.17 60.22 -5.44
CA ILE A 736 13.10 61.23 -5.40
C ILE A 736 12.44 61.38 -4.02
N ASN A 737 13.09 60.87 -2.96
CA ASN A 737 12.71 61.01 -1.55
C ASN A 737 11.24 60.61 -1.25
N ILE A 738 10.79 59.44 -1.73
CA ILE A 738 9.46 58.91 -1.41
C ILE A 738 9.43 58.42 0.02
N PRO A 739 8.42 58.79 0.82
CA PRO A 739 8.24 58.30 2.18
C PRO A 739 8.13 56.77 2.24
N HIS A 740 8.70 56.15 3.25
CA HIS A 740 8.76 54.68 3.39
C HIS A 740 7.34 54.03 3.35
N SER A 741 6.33 54.66 3.92
CA SER A 741 4.95 54.15 3.90
C SER A 741 4.37 54.01 2.47
N GLN A 742 4.75 54.96 1.58
CA GLN A 742 4.33 54.94 0.17
C GLN A 742 5.18 53.94 -0.63
N VAL A 743 6.48 53.81 -0.33
CA VAL A 743 7.33 52.72 -0.88
C VAL A 743 6.76 51.34 -0.55
N SER A 744 6.34 51.17 0.71
CA SER A 744 5.68 49.94 1.17
C SER A 744 4.39 49.65 0.40
N SER A 745 3.56 50.71 0.15
CA SER A 745 2.33 50.59 -0.63
C SER A 745 2.57 50.20 -2.08
N ILE A 746 3.53 50.86 -2.75
CA ILE A 746 3.93 50.55 -4.14
C ILE A 746 4.44 49.08 -4.20
N SER A 747 5.31 48.74 -3.26
CA SER A 747 5.89 47.38 -3.19
C SER A 747 4.80 46.31 -2.98
N ALA A 748 3.81 46.57 -2.11
CA ALA A 748 2.71 45.64 -1.85
C ALA A 748 1.82 45.45 -3.09
N ILE A 749 1.41 46.56 -3.76
CA ILE A 749 0.56 46.46 -4.94
C ILE A 749 1.30 45.77 -6.09
N LEU A 750 2.57 46.12 -6.31
CA LEU A 750 3.39 45.56 -7.38
C LEU A 750 3.68 44.07 -7.15
N THR A 751 3.92 43.67 -5.88
CA THR A 751 4.10 42.24 -5.52
C THR A 751 2.82 41.46 -5.72
N GLY A 752 1.67 42.02 -5.32
CA GLY A 752 0.37 41.39 -5.55
C GLY A 752 0.06 41.24 -7.04
N PHE A 753 0.31 42.28 -7.85
CA PHE A 753 0.19 42.20 -9.30
C PHE A 753 1.13 41.15 -9.92
N THR A 754 2.41 41.14 -9.49
CA THR A 754 3.35 40.11 -9.95
C THR A 754 2.85 38.70 -9.55
N GLY A 755 2.27 38.56 -8.36
CA GLY A 755 1.62 37.32 -7.92
C GLY A 755 0.46 36.90 -8.84
N LEU A 756 -0.37 37.82 -9.30
CA LEU A 756 -1.43 37.55 -10.28
C LEU A 756 -0.85 37.16 -11.66
N VAL A 757 0.25 37.76 -12.11
CA VAL A 757 0.95 37.36 -13.34
C VAL A 757 1.49 35.96 -13.22
N ILE A 758 2.02 35.58 -12.05
CA ILE A 758 2.47 34.21 -11.78
C ILE A 758 1.27 33.22 -11.75
N LEU A 759 0.18 33.60 -11.11
CA LEU A 759 -1.08 32.86 -11.10
C LEU A 759 -1.60 32.63 -12.53
N TYR A 760 -1.56 33.64 -13.39
CA TYR A 760 -1.89 33.51 -14.81
C TYR A 760 -1.03 32.45 -15.50
N ARG A 761 0.29 32.47 -15.33
CA ARG A 761 1.22 31.51 -15.92
C ARG A 761 1.00 30.07 -15.43
N VAL A 762 0.74 29.89 -14.13
CA VAL A 762 0.47 28.56 -13.53
C VAL A 762 -0.89 28.02 -13.99
N SER A 763 -1.81 28.92 -14.37
CA SER A 763 -3.14 28.53 -14.85
C SER A 763 -3.16 28.05 -16.30
N ILE A 764 -2.10 28.26 -17.08
CA ILE A 764 -1.99 27.78 -18.47
C ILE A 764 -1.75 26.24 -18.48
N PRO A 765 -2.46 25.48 -19.35
CA PRO A 765 -3.55 25.90 -20.24
C PRO A 765 -4.84 26.22 -19.47
N PHE A 766 -5.54 27.25 -19.90
CA PHE A 766 -6.77 27.66 -19.24
C PHE A 766 -7.94 26.72 -19.54
N ASN A 767 -8.68 26.39 -18.50
CA ASN A 767 -10.04 25.85 -18.57
C ASN A 767 -11.02 26.86 -17.97
N ASN A 768 -12.32 26.60 -18.06
CA ASN A 768 -13.34 27.53 -17.57
C ASN A 768 -13.20 27.85 -16.08
N GLN A 769 -12.86 26.86 -15.26
CA GLN A 769 -12.65 27.04 -13.81
C GLN A 769 -11.46 27.96 -13.52
N ARG A 770 -10.34 27.79 -14.22
CA ARG A 770 -9.14 28.63 -14.08
C ARG A 770 -9.37 30.06 -14.58
N LYS A 771 -10.14 30.23 -15.66
CA LYS A 771 -10.51 31.57 -16.15
C LYS A 771 -11.33 32.33 -15.09
N ILE A 772 -12.37 31.69 -14.56
CA ILE A 772 -13.22 32.25 -13.51
C ILE A 772 -12.38 32.60 -12.27
N LEU A 773 -11.56 31.64 -11.79
CA LEU A 773 -10.71 31.84 -10.63
C LEU A 773 -9.75 33.02 -10.81
N PHE A 774 -9.02 33.05 -11.92
CA PHE A 774 -8.06 34.13 -12.20
C PHE A 774 -8.75 35.49 -12.29
N THR A 775 -9.85 35.57 -13.03
CA THR A 775 -10.60 36.83 -13.19
C THR A 775 -11.16 37.34 -11.87
N PHE A 776 -11.75 36.40 -11.09
CA PHE A 776 -12.31 36.73 -9.77
C PHE A 776 -11.22 37.21 -8.80
N MET A 777 -10.08 36.52 -8.70
CA MET A 777 -8.97 36.92 -7.84
C MET A 777 -8.37 38.26 -8.25
N THR A 778 -8.28 38.54 -9.55
CA THR A 778 -7.78 39.81 -10.06
C THR A 778 -8.71 40.96 -9.69
N ILE A 779 -10.02 40.81 -9.95
CA ILE A 779 -11.02 41.83 -9.59
C ILE A 779 -11.01 42.03 -8.07
N LEU A 780 -11.03 40.94 -7.28
CA LEU A 780 -11.08 41.01 -5.83
C LEU A 780 -9.84 41.73 -5.26
N PHE A 781 -8.63 41.42 -5.78
CA PHE A 781 -7.40 42.09 -5.34
C PHE A 781 -7.45 43.60 -5.55
N PHE A 782 -7.77 44.04 -6.75
CA PHE A 782 -7.83 45.50 -7.03
C PHE A 782 -8.99 46.17 -6.31
N SER A 783 -10.14 45.53 -6.17
CA SER A 783 -11.27 46.05 -5.38
C SER A 783 -10.87 46.29 -3.92
N ILE A 784 -10.17 45.31 -3.28
CA ILE A 784 -9.71 45.49 -1.90
C ILE A 784 -8.67 46.60 -1.81
N VAL A 785 -7.72 46.67 -2.73
CA VAL A 785 -6.70 47.75 -2.73
C VAL A 785 -7.35 49.15 -2.88
N ILE A 786 -8.36 49.29 -3.72
CA ILE A 786 -9.02 50.58 -3.97
C ILE A 786 -9.98 50.96 -2.83
N LEU A 787 -10.81 50.04 -2.38
CA LEU A 787 -11.89 50.30 -1.43
C LEU A 787 -11.45 50.20 0.03
N PHE A 788 -10.50 49.30 0.34
CA PHE A 788 -10.08 48.98 1.70
C PHE A 788 -8.56 49.12 1.90
N GLY A 789 -7.84 49.83 1.01
CA GLY A 789 -6.38 49.93 1.08
C GLY A 789 -5.85 50.40 2.43
N ASP A 790 -6.47 51.41 3.02
CA ASP A 790 -6.08 51.95 4.32
C ASP A 790 -6.12 50.90 5.44
N ARG A 791 -7.08 49.94 5.40
CA ARG A 791 -7.16 48.84 6.36
C ARG A 791 -6.00 47.87 6.25
N PHE A 792 -5.42 47.75 5.05
CA PHE A 792 -4.25 46.92 4.75
C PHE A 792 -2.94 47.73 4.77
N MET A 793 -2.94 48.93 5.32
CA MET A 793 -1.79 49.85 5.34
C MET A 793 -1.23 50.11 3.94
N ILE A 794 -2.11 50.20 2.93
CA ILE A 794 -1.83 50.59 1.55
C ILE A 794 -2.33 52.02 1.40
N TYR A 795 -1.42 52.96 1.49
CA TYR A 795 -1.75 54.40 1.44
C TYR A 795 -1.93 54.92 0.03
N LYS A 796 -2.72 55.98 -0.12
CA LYS A 796 -2.96 56.64 -1.41
C LYS A 796 -1.65 57.13 -2.03
N LEU A 797 -1.49 56.85 -3.30
CA LEU A 797 -0.34 57.25 -4.11
C LEU A 797 -0.61 58.60 -4.78
N ASN A 798 0.41 59.44 -4.88
CA ASN A 798 0.34 60.65 -5.69
C ASN A 798 0.54 60.31 -7.19
N PHE A 799 0.38 61.30 -8.07
CA PHE A 799 0.43 61.09 -9.52
C PHE A 799 1.75 60.46 -9.98
N VAL A 800 2.92 60.94 -9.48
CA VAL A 800 4.24 60.40 -9.84
C VAL A 800 4.39 58.97 -9.41
N GLN A 801 3.98 58.61 -8.20
CA GLN A 801 4.01 57.27 -7.67
C GLN A 801 3.11 56.29 -8.42
N THR A 802 1.95 56.81 -8.86
CA THR A 802 1.02 56.03 -9.71
C THR A 802 1.63 55.71 -11.07
N ILE A 803 2.35 56.67 -11.67
CA ILE A 803 3.10 56.44 -12.92
C ILE A 803 4.19 55.38 -12.69
N ILE A 804 4.98 55.51 -11.64
CA ILE A 804 6.00 54.52 -11.32
C ILE A 804 5.39 53.13 -11.23
N LEU A 805 4.30 52.97 -10.44
CA LEU A 805 3.60 51.69 -10.30
C LEU A 805 3.12 51.16 -11.66
N ALA A 806 2.46 52.00 -12.48
CA ALA A 806 1.96 51.62 -13.80
C ALA A 806 3.07 51.14 -14.74
N VAL A 807 4.21 51.84 -14.77
CA VAL A 807 5.37 51.45 -15.59
C VAL A 807 5.90 50.07 -15.17
N PHE A 808 6.06 49.84 -13.86
CA PHE A 808 6.52 48.54 -13.39
C PHE A 808 5.49 47.42 -13.63
N MET A 809 4.20 47.71 -13.54
CA MET A 809 3.16 46.75 -13.89
C MET A 809 3.21 46.33 -15.38
N ILE A 810 3.48 47.27 -16.29
CA ILE A 810 3.66 46.98 -17.72
C ILE A 810 4.93 46.17 -17.99
N ILE A 811 6.02 46.45 -17.30
CA ILE A 811 7.31 45.80 -17.50
C ILE A 811 7.31 44.39 -16.88
N THR A 812 6.58 44.14 -15.79
CA THR A 812 6.60 42.84 -15.03
C THR A 812 6.36 41.59 -15.89
N PRO A 813 5.36 41.55 -16.81
CA PRO A 813 5.17 40.36 -17.68
C PRO A 813 6.37 40.09 -18.60
N ILE A 814 7.07 41.11 -19.02
CA ILE A 814 8.27 41.03 -19.87
C ILE A 814 9.44 40.47 -19.02
N THR A 815 9.67 41.12 -17.88
CA THR A 815 10.75 40.73 -16.96
C THR A 815 10.65 39.28 -16.56
N ILE A 816 9.46 38.81 -16.17
CA ILE A 816 9.27 37.39 -15.77
C ILE A 816 9.51 36.39 -16.92
N LYS A 817 9.21 36.82 -18.19
CA LYS A 817 9.49 36.02 -19.39
C LYS A 817 11.00 35.89 -19.62
N ILE A 818 11.73 36.99 -19.50
CA ILE A 818 13.20 37.04 -19.67
C ILE A 818 13.86 36.19 -18.59
N ILE A 819 13.52 36.41 -17.32
CA ILE A 819 14.09 35.66 -16.21
C ILE A 819 13.78 34.15 -16.33
N SER A 820 12.57 33.78 -16.73
CA SER A 820 12.22 32.41 -16.99
C SER A 820 13.12 31.74 -18.04
N SER A 821 13.39 32.45 -19.15
CA SER A 821 14.28 31.99 -20.22
C SER A 821 15.73 31.80 -19.71
N ILE A 822 16.19 32.68 -18.82
CA ILE A 822 17.52 32.59 -18.21
C ILE A 822 17.57 31.38 -17.25
N VAL A 823 16.58 31.26 -16.39
CA VAL A 823 16.50 30.12 -15.40
C VAL A 823 16.45 28.77 -16.11
N ASP A 824 15.75 28.69 -17.25
CA ASP A 824 15.70 27.46 -18.06
C ASP A 824 17.06 27.07 -18.68
N LYS A 825 17.97 28.02 -18.87
CA LYS A 825 19.33 27.79 -19.40
C LYS A 825 20.38 27.41 -18.33
N ILE A 826 20.06 27.52 -17.06
CA ILE A 826 21.01 27.22 -15.97
C ILE A 826 21.34 25.72 -15.93
N LYS A 827 22.58 25.36 -16.29
CA LYS A 827 23.06 23.96 -16.40
C LYS A 827 22.93 23.16 -15.09
N ILE A 828 23.10 23.78 -13.92
CA ILE A 828 22.99 23.12 -12.61
C ILE A 828 21.57 22.57 -12.39
N LEU A 829 20.55 23.29 -12.88
CA LEU A 829 19.17 22.85 -12.82
C LEU A 829 18.83 21.81 -13.91
N ASN A 830 19.77 21.43 -14.77
CA ASN A 830 19.58 20.50 -15.87
C ASN A 830 20.40 19.18 -15.69
N ARG A 831 21.37 19.14 -14.77
CA ARG A 831 22.36 18.05 -14.63
C ARG A 831 21.88 16.71 -14.05
N GLU A 832 20.66 16.58 -13.56
CA GLU A 832 20.20 15.30 -13.01
C GLU A 832 19.83 14.25 -14.09
N HIS A 833 20.03 14.52 -15.37
CA HIS A 833 19.76 13.55 -16.45
C HIS A 833 20.98 12.69 -16.84
N GLU A 834 22.19 13.05 -16.41
CA GLU A 834 23.39 12.32 -16.84
C GLU A 834 23.91 11.27 -15.83
N ASN A 835 23.38 11.25 -14.60
CA ASN A 835 23.83 10.30 -13.56
C ASN A 835 22.83 9.19 -13.23
N GLN A 836 21.85 8.95 -14.14
CA GLN A 836 20.86 7.86 -14.02
C GLN A 836 20.64 7.14 -15.37
N ILE A 837 21.72 6.97 -16.14
CA ILE A 837 21.81 6.02 -17.25
C ILE A 837 22.73 4.89 -16.85
#